data_dbb5952cbdc9b24de305f1eceb41810e
#
_entry.id   dbb5952cbdc9b24de305f1eceb41810e
#
_cell.length_a   1.000
_cell.length_b   1.000
_cell.length_c   1.000
_cell.angle_alpha   90.00
_cell.angle_beta   90.00
_cell.angle_gamma   90.00
#
_symmetry.space_group_name_H-M   'P 1'
#
loop_
_entity.id
_entity.type
_entity.pdbx_description
1 polymer ?
#
loop_
_entity_poly.entity_id
_entity_poly.type
_entity_poly.pdbx_seq_one_letter_code
_entity_poly.pdbx_strand_id
1 'polypeptide(L)'
;MSALFSPTDLVVPFENLRMTDVEAVGGKNASLGEMISQLPSGVRVPTGFATTAHAFRQFLQHDGLTARINARLDALDTEDVRALAAAGAEIRAMVESQPFPADLEAAIREAFATLSSGNAAATFAVRSSATAEDLPDASFAGQQETFLNVHGIKDVLHKMKEVFASLYNDRAISYRVHKGFAHADVALSAGVQRMVRSDLGAAGVMFTIDTETGFEDVVFITSSYGLGETVVQGAVNPDEFYVHKPVLREGKQAVIRRSLGSKLIEMVFTSPEEKAASGKLVKTVDVPTEQRNRYSLSDADVEQLARYALVIEQHYGRPMDIEWGKDGTDGLLYILQARPETVKSQAQGKAEMRYKLKGRGAVLAEGRAIGQKIGTGPVRLVHNLSEMDKVQAGDVLVTDMTDPNWEPVMKRASAIVTNRGGRTCHAAIIARELGIPAVVGCGDATERLNDGTLVTVSCAEGDTGFVYDGLLETEVTEVARGAMPEIGLKIMMNVGNPQLAFDFCQLPNAGVGLARLEFIINNNIGVHPKAILDYPNIDADLKKAVESVARGHASPRAFYVDKVAEGVATIAAAFWPKPVIVRLSDFKSNEYRKLIGGSRYEPEEENPMLGFRGAARYISAEFREAFAMECEAIRRVRNDMGLTNVQVMVPFVRTLGQAERVTQLLGQQGLQRGENGMKLIMMCEVPSNAILAERFLQYFDGFSIGSNDLTQLTLGLDRDSGLELLAADFDERDPAVTALISQAIRACLAQGKYIGICGQGPSDHPDFALWLRDQGISSISLNPDSVIDTWKQLAG
;
A
#
# COMPACT_ATOMS: atom_id res chain seq x y z
N MET A 1 15.60 -5.20 35.20
CA MET A 1 14.70 -6.22 35.83
C MET A 1 15.40 -7.56 35.74
N SER A 2 15.39 -8.36 36.81
CA SER A 2 15.92 -9.72 36.77
C SER A 2 15.10 -10.57 35.82
N ALA A 3 15.74 -11.42 35.02
CA ALA A 3 15.05 -12.37 34.15
C ALA A 3 14.08 -13.25 34.96
N LEU A 4 12.91 -13.56 34.39
CA LEU A 4 11.91 -14.41 35.01
C LEU A 4 12.22 -15.91 34.94
N PHE A 5 13.39 -16.24 34.44
CA PHE A 5 13.89 -17.60 34.30
C PHE A 5 15.40 -17.63 34.51
N SER A 6 15.94 -18.81 34.82
CA SER A 6 17.39 -19.02 35.00
C SER A 6 18.10 -19.14 33.66
N PRO A 7 19.37 -18.66 33.52
CA PRO A 7 20.16 -18.87 32.31
C PRO A 7 20.36 -20.34 31.91
N THR A 8 20.15 -21.26 32.83
CA THR A 8 20.25 -22.71 32.59
C THR A 8 18.90 -23.40 32.37
N ASP A 9 17.78 -22.68 32.38
CA ASP A 9 16.50 -23.24 32.07
C ASP A 9 16.46 -23.71 30.62
N LEU A 10 15.85 -24.84 30.37
CA LEU A 10 15.83 -25.49 29.06
C LEU A 10 14.60 -25.06 28.24
N VAL A 11 13.48 -24.82 28.92
CA VAL A 11 12.20 -24.45 28.31
C VAL A 11 11.59 -23.32 29.12
N VAL A 12 11.07 -22.30 28.43
CA VAL A 12 10.45 -21.12 29.06
C VAL A 12 9.09 -20.85 28.41
N PRO A 13 8.00 -20.74 29.21
CA PRO A 13 6.71 -20.28 28.68
C PRO A 13 6.83 -18.86 28.10
N PHE A 14 6.08 -18.56 27.03
CA PHE A 14 6.15 -17.25 26.38
C PHE A 14 5.85 -16.08 27.33
N GLU A 15 4.94 -16.23 28.27
CA GLU A 15 4.58 -15.20 29.24
C GLU A 15 5.74 -14.76 30.14
N ASN A 16 6.76 -15.57 30.27
CA ASN A 16 7.96 -15.26 31.05
C ASN A 16 9.09 -14.63 30.22
N LEU A 17 8.86 -14.42 28.92
CA LEU A 17 9.84 -13.83 28.00
C LEU A 17 9.59 -12.33 27.83
N ARG A 18 10.69 -11.60 27.58
CA ARG A 18 10.70 -10.16 27.29
C ARG A 18 11.65 -9.89 26.12
N MET A 19 11.56 -8.70 25.51
CA MET A 19 12.48 -8.31 24.42
C MET A 19 13.94 -8.32 24.83
N THR A 20 14.24 -8.24 26.09
CA THR A 20 15.61 -8.37 26.63
C THR A 20 16.16 -9.80 26.60
N ASP A 21 15.35 -10.79 26.26
CA ASP A 21 15.71 -12.22 26.28
C ASP A 21 16.10 -12.76 24.89
N VAL A 22 16.39 -11.91 23.91
CA VAL A 22 16.74 -12.31 22.53
C VAL A 22 17.93 -13.27 22.49
N GLU A 23 18.94 -13.07 23.33
CA GLU A 23 20.12 -13.95 23.39
C GLU A 23 19.76 -15.37 23.89
N ALA A 24 18.66 -15.51 24.64
CA ALA A 24 18.23 -16.80 25.19
C ALA A 24 17.26 -17.54 24.27
N VAL A 25 16.35 -16.83 23.58
CA VAL A 25 15.24 -17.46 22.87
C VAL A 25 15.03 -16.96 21.43
N GLY A 26 15.90 -16.07 20.95
CA GLY A 26 15.78 -15.44 19.65
C GLY A 26 14.73 -14.33 19.59
N GLY A 27 14.78 -13.54 18.53
CA GLY A 27 13.94 -12.33 18.40
C GLY A 27 12.45 -12.60 18.31
N LYS A 28 12.04 -13.62 17.56
CA LYS A 28 10.62 -13.97 17.38
C LYS A 28 9.96 -14.38 18.69
N ASN A 29 10.57 -15.29 19.44
CA ASN A 29 10.03 -15.75 20.71
C ASN A 29 10.05 -14.66 21.78
N ALA A 30 11.10 -13.85 21.83
CA ALA A 30 11.19 -12.71 22.73
C ALA A 30 10.06 -11.70 22.48
N SER A 31 9.81 -11.39 21.23
CA SER A 31 8.71 -10.48 20.82
C SER A 31 7.34 -11.03 21.17
N LEU A 32 7.09 -12.32 20.96
CA LEU A 32 5.82 -12.96 21.35
C LEU A 32 5.60 -12.88 22.86
N GLY A 33 6.62 -13.18 23.65
CA GLY A 33 6.57 -13.08 25.11
C GLY A 33 6.35 -11.66 25.59
N GLU A 34 7.02 -10.68 24.99
CA GLU A 34 6.81 -9.25 25.28
C GLU A 34 5.35 -8.86 25.04
N MET A 35 4.78 -9.22 23.88
CA MET A 35 3.40 -8.89 23.56
C MET A 35 2.39 -9.56 24.49
N ILE A 36 2.56 -10.83 24.79
CA ILE A 36 1.66 -11.58 25.70
C ILE A 36 1.65 -10.95 27.10
N SER A 37 2.80 -10.53 27.59
CA SER A 37 2.98 -10.08 28.98
C SER A 37 2.75 -8.59 29.17
N GLN A 38 3.05 -7.75 28.18
CA GLN A 38 3.09 -6.29 28.33
C GLN A 38 1.97 -5.55 27.62
N LEU A 39 1.33 -6.14 26.62
CA LEU A 39 0.22 -5.50 25.92
C LEU A 39 -1.10 -5.68 26.69
N PRO A 40 -2.08 -4.77 26.50
CA PRO A 40 -3.40 -4.93 27.07
C PRO A 40 -4.06 -6.26 26.68
N SER A 41 -4.84 -6.84 27.56
CA SER A 41 -5.49 -8.17 27.38
C SER A 41 -6.42 -8.23 26.16
N GLY A 42 -6.84 -7.09 25.61
CA GLY A 42 -7.64 -7.01 24.39
C GLY A 42 -6.87 -7.39 23.12
N VAL A 43 -5.55 -7.31 23.14
CA VAL A 43 -4.68 -7.75 22.03
C VAL A 43 -4.38 -9.23 22.23
N ARG A 44 -4.96 -10.08 21.40
CA ARG A 44 -4.83 -11.54 21.54
C ARG A 44 -3.57 -12.02 20.83
N VAL A 45 -2.73 -12.73 21.56
CA VAL A 45 -1.54 -13.41 21.05
C VAL A 45 -1.60 -14.87 21.49
N PRO A 46 -1.52 -15.84 20.57
CA PRO A 46 -1.55 -17.26 20.98
C PRO A 46 -0.37 -17.59 21.89
N THR A 47 -0.63 -18.30 22.95
CA THR A 47 0.41 -18.70 23.90
C THR A 47 1.22 -19.91 23.40
N GLY A 48 2.33 -20.17 24.08
CA GLY A 48 3.25 -21.24 23.75
C GLY A 48 4.45 -21.28 24.69
N PHE A 49 5.47 -21.98 24.27
CA PHE A 49 6.74 -22.05 24.99
C PHE A 49 7.92 -22.08 24.00
N ALA A 50 9.10 -21.78 24.50
CA ALA A 50 10.32 -21.79 23.73
C ALA A 50 11.40 -22.61 24.40
N THR A 51 12.22 -23.34 23.65
CA THR A 51 13.49 -23.84 24.11
C THR A 51 14.51 -22.70 24.14
N THR A 52 15.49 -22.79 25.02
CA THR A 52 16.54 -21.76 25.16
C THR A 52 17.76 -22.06 24.29
N ALA A 53 18.61 -21.06 24.07
CA ALA A 53 19.91 -21.24 23.45
C ALA A 53 20.79 -22.23 24.25
N HIS A 54 20.68 -22.21 25.57
CA HIS A 54 21.35 -23.18 26.45
C HIS A 54 20.89 -24.61 26.13
N ALA A 55 19.61 -24.85 25.98
CA ALA A 55 19.07 -26.15 25.60
C ALA A 55 19.56 -26.61 24.22
N PHE A 56 19.62 -25.71 23.26
CA PHE A 56 20.13 -26.00 21.92
C PHE A 56 21.61 -26.42 21.96
N ARG A 57 22.43 -25.70 22.71
CA ARG A 57 23.85 -26.03 22.89
C ARG A 57 24.04 -27.36 23.61
N GLN A 58 23.23 -27.63 24.63
CA GLN A 58 23.22 -28.91 25.31
C GLN A 58 22.88 -30.08 24.35
N PHE A 59 21.88 -29.88 23.54
CA PHE A 59 21.48 -30.86 22.51
C PHE A 59 22.62 -31.14 21.52
N LEU A 60 23.30 -30.13 21.03
CA LEU A 60 24.43 -30.28 20.12
C LEU A 60 25.65 -30.94 20.75
N GLN A 61 25.86 -30.72 22.03
CA GLN A 61 27.00 -31.32 22.80
C GLN A 61 26.71 -32.76 23.18
N HIS A 62 25.48 -33.20 23.19
CA HIS A 62 25.08 -34.54 23.59
C HIS A 62 25.63 -35.57 22.59
N ASP A 63 26.23 -36.66 23.10
CA ASP A 63 26.82 -37.75 22.34
C ASP A 63 27.87 -37.30 21.28
N GLY A 64 28.56 -36.22 21.51
CA GLY A 64 29.62 -35.72 20.63
C GLY A 64 29.14 -35.17 19.29
N LEU A 65 27.86 -34.78 19.17
CA LEU A 65 27.30 -34.30 17.91
C LEU A 65 28.03 -33.04 17.39
N THR A 66 28.36 -32.08 18.27
CA THR A 66 29.12 -30.87 17.89
C THR A 66 30.45 -31.18 17.21
N ALA A 67 31.23 -32.15 17.74
CA ALA A 67 32.49 -32.53 17.14
C ALA A 67 32.30 -33.12 15.72
N ARG A 68 31.28 -33.94 15.52
CA ARG A 68 30.96 -34.52 14.20
C ARG A 68 30.53 -33.46 13.20
N ILE A 69 29.73 -32.50 13.62
CA ILE A 69 29.29 -31.37 12.79
C ILE A 69 30.49 -30.49 12.41
N ASN A 70 31.31 -30.09 13.35
CA ASN A 70 32.47 -29.26 13.11
C ASN A 70 33.48 -29.93 12.17
N ALA A 71 33.72 -31.24 12.33
CA ALA A 71 34.60 -31.99 11.42
C ALA A 71 34.13 -31.92 9.98
N ARG A 72 32.81 -31.92 9.77
CA ARG A 72 32.22 -31.82 8.44
C ARG A 72 32.26 -30.41 7.86
N LEU A 73 32.03 -29.40 8.70
CA LEU A 73 32.09 -27.99 8.31
C LEU A 73 33.50 -27.50 8.02
N ASP A 74 34.48 -27.90 8.81
CA ASP A 74 35.88 -27.49 8.67
C ASP A 74 36.51 -27.97 7.35
N ALA A 75 35.99 -29.07 6.80
CA ALA A 75 36.47 -29.66 5.53
C ALA A 75 35.67 -29.12 4.31
N LEU A 76 34.71 -28.20 4.52
CA LEU A 76 33.75 -27.77 3.49
C LEU A 76 34.24 -26.49 2.78
N ASP A 77 34.27 -26.56 1.43
CA ASP A 77 34.31 -25.38 0.57
C ASP A 77 32.88 -24.95 0.23
N THR A 78 32.44 -23.84 0.78
CA THR A 78 31.06 -23.31 0.60
C THR A 78 30.81 -22.74 -0.80
N GLU A 79 31.85 -22.50 -1.59
CA GLU A 79 31.72 -22.08 -2.99
C GLU A 79 31.40 -23.27 -3.92
N ASP A 80 31.73 -24.49 -3.50
CA ASP A 80 31.29 -25.70 -4.21
C ASP A 80 29.86 -26.07 -3.80
N VAL A 81 28.88 -25.71 -4.64
CA VAL A 81 27.45 -25.92 -4.41
C VAL A 81 27.11 -27.39 -4.14
N ARG A 82 27.77 -28.33 -4.82
CA ARG A 82 27.52 -29.77 -4.63
C ARG A 82 28.07 -30.27 -3.30
N ALA A 83 29.27 -29.81 -2.94
CA ALA A 83 29.88 -30.14 -1.66
C ALA A 83 29.05 -29.55 -0.51
N LEU A 84 28.57 -28.31 -0.65
CA LEU A 84 27.69 -27.65 0.31
C LEU A 84 26.38 -28.45 0.50
N ALA A 85 25.72 -28.83 -0.58
CA ALA A 85 24.47 -29.61 -0.53
C ALA A 85 24.66 -30.97 0.15
N ALA A 86 25.75 -31.69 -0.18
CA ALA A 86 26.05 -32.98 0.42
C ALA A 86 26.37 -32.85 1.93
N ALA A 87 27.19 -31.88 2.31
CA ALA A 87 27.55 -31.65 3.70
C ALA A 87 26.35 -31.18 4.52
N GLY A 88 25.55 -30.27 3.98
CA GLY A 88 24.32 -29.78 4.63
C GLY A 88 23.31 -30.90 4.90
N ALA A 89 23.07 -31.77 3.92
CA ALA A 89 22.16 -32.91 4.04
C ALA A 89 22.66 -33.90 5.11
N GLU A 90 23.97 -34.19 5.13
CA GLU A 90 24.58 -35.08 6.11
C GLU A 90 24.47 -34.52 7.54
N ILE A 91 24.74 -33.23 7.73
CA ILE A 91 24.63 -32.56 9.04
C ILE A 91 23.18 -32.54 9.52
N ARG A 92 22.26 -32.20 8.66
CA ARG A 92 20.82 -32.20 9.02
C ARG A 92 20.35 -33.59 9.45
N ALA A 93 20.77 -34.63 8.75
CA ALA A 93 20.44 -36.00 9.12
C ALA A 93 21.04 -36.38 10.49
N MET A 94 22.25 -35.93 10.81
CA MET A 94 22.86 -36.12 12.15
C MET A 94 22.00 -35.48 13.24
N VAL A 95 21.55 -34.24 13.03
CA VAL A 95 20.73 -33.50 14.00
C VAL A 95 19.36 -34.16 14.20
N GLU A 96 18.70 -34.53 13.11
CA GLU A 96 17.35 -35.13 13.15
C GLU A 96 17.35 -36.53 13.80
N SER A 97 18.44 -37.27 13.67
CA SER A 97 18.57 -38.62 14.26
C SER A 97 19.07 -38.61 15.72
N GLN A 98 19.55 -37.46 16.20
CA GLN A 98 20.08 -37.33 17.56
C GLN A 98 18.94 -37.40 18.59
N PRO A 99 19.01 -38.31 19.61
CA PRO A 99 18.09 -38.28 20.72
C PRO A 99 18.20 -37.01 21.54
N PHE A 100 17.09 -36.50 22.05
CA PHE A 100 17.12 -35.43 23.04
C PHE A 100 17.81 -35.88 24.33
N PRO A 101 18.60 -35.05 25.00
CA PRO A 101 18.96 -35.27 26.39
C PRO A 101 17.71 -35.50 27.24
N ALA A 102 17.79 -36.43 28.21
CA ALA A 102 16.60 -36.86 28.97
C ALA A 102 15.90 -35.70 29.73
N ASP A 103 16.68 -34.79 30.29
CA ASP A 103 16.16 -33.61 31.00
C ASP A 103 15.49 -32.63 30.07
N LEU A 104 16.03 -32.42 28.88
CA LEU A 104 15.41 -31.54 27.86
C LEU A 104 14.10 -32.14 27.35
N GLU A 105 14.08 -33.42 27.01
CA GLU A 105 12.84 -34.09 26.59
C GLU A 105 11.75 -34.01 27.66
N ALA A 106 12.11 -34.23 28.93
CA ALA A 106 11.19 -34.13 30.06
C ALA A 106 10.61 -32.71 30.20
N ALA A 107 11.46 -31.67 30.06
CA ALA A 107 11.02 -30.30 30.15
C ALA A 107 10.07 -29.92 29.00
N ILE A 108 10.33 -30.40 27.77
CA ILE A 108 9.47 -30.19 26.61
C ILE A 108 8.11 -30.87 26.83
N ARG A 109 8.10 -32.11 27.30
CA ARG A 109 6.87 -32.87 27.57
C ARG A 109 6.00 -32.21 28.62
N GLU A 110 6.60 -31.67 29.66
CA GLU A 110 5.86 -30.95 30.72
C GLU A 110 5.26 -29.64 30.17
N ALA A 111 6.01 -28.85 29.46
CA ALA A 111 5.53 -27.62 28.85
C ALA A 111 4.42 -27.88 27.82
N PHE A 112 4.54 -28.92 27.00
CA PHE A 112 3.52 -29.32 26.06
C PHE A 112 2.25 -29.80 26.72
N ALA A 113 2.37 -30.57 27.79
CA ALA A 113 1.20 -31.03 28.58
C ALA A 113 0.39 -29.85 29.14
N THR A 114 1.08 -28.82 29.64
CA THR A 114 0.45 -27.59 30.10
C THR A 114 -0.21 -26.84 28.95
N LEU A 115 0.47 -26.70 27.85
CA LEU A 115 -0.02 -25.94 26.65
C LEU A 115 -1.24 -26.64 26.01
N SER A 116 -1.24 -27.97 25.94
CA SER A 116 -2.32 -28.75 25.34
C SER A 116 -3.45 -29.12 26.32
N SER A 117 -3.36 -28.70 27.56
CA SER A 117 -4.33 -29.01 28.61
C SER A 117 -5.76 -28.70 28.19
N GLY A 118 -6.62 -29.72 28.28
CA GLY A 118 -8.05 -29.59 27.97
C GLY A 118 -8.43 -29.63 26.49
N ASN A 119 -7.49 -29.79 25.56
CA ASN A 119 -7.80 -29.88 24.15
C ASN A 119 -6.90 -30.86 23.39
N ALA A 120 -7.31 -32.11 23.34
CA ALA A 120 -6.59 -33.15 22.60
C ALA A 120 -6.55 -32.94 21.06
N ALA A 121 -7.45 -32.14 20.51
CA ALA A 121 -7.52 -31.81 19.10
C ALA A 121 -6.70 -30.56 18.72
N ALA A 122 -6.10 -29.90 19.69
CA ALA A 122 -5.30 -28.71 19.44
C ALA A 122 -4.09 -29.02 18.55
N THR A 123 -3.79 -28.13 17.63
CA THR A 123 -2.61 -28.17 16.80
C THR A 123 -1.71 -26.98 17.08
N PHE A 124 -0.43 -27.11 16.66
CA PHE A 124 0.62 -26.20 17.06
C PHE A 124 1.46 -25.80 15.85
N ALA A 125 2.02 -24.60 15.91
CA ALA A 125 3.10 -24.17 15.05
C ALA A 125 4.42 -24.44 15.77
N VAL A 126 5.38 -25.04 15.09
CA VAL A 126 6.74 -25.23 15.59
C VAL A 126 7.67 -24.41 14.70
N ARG A 127 8.31 -23.41 15.29
CA ARG A 127 9.10 -22.40 14.57
C ARG A 127 10.50 -22.24 15.12
N SER A 128 11.41 -21.87 14.23
CA SER A 128 12.72 -21.39 14.61
C SER A 128 12.70 -19.93 15.06
N SER A 129 13.57 -19.61 16.01
CA SER A 129 13.88 -18.26 16.44
C SER A 129 15.37 -18.19 16.73
N ALA A 130 16.12 -17.53 15.83
CA ALA A 130 17.58 -17.44 15.97
C ALA A 130 17.99 -16.29 16.87
N THR A 131 19.06 -16.49 17.61
CA THR A 131 19.62 -15.44 18.48
C THR A 131 20.25 -14.28 17.70
N ALA A 132 20.56 -14.49 16.42
CA ALA A 132 21.16 -13.49 15.53
C ALA A 132 20.22 -13.05 14.37
N GLU A 133 18.93 -13.30 14.47
CA GLU A 133 17.99 -13.15 13.33
C GLU A 133 17.76 -11.69 12.88
N ASP A 134 17.77 -10.74 13.79
CA ASP A 134 17.45 -9.33 13.51
C ASP A 134 18.58 -8.38 13.93
N LEU A 135 19.81 -8.73 13.62
CA LEU A 135 20.94 -7.82 13.82
C LEU A 135 20.86 -6.67 12.78
N PRO A 136 21.24 -5.45 13.17
CA PRO A 136 21.16 -4.26 12.28
C PRO A 136 21.87 -4.42 10.94
N ASP A 137 22.93 -5.24 10.90
CA ASP A 137 23.81 -5.43 9.75
C ASP A 137 23.65 -6.79 9.07
N ALA A 138 22.79 -7.66 9.57
CA ALA A 138 22.64 -9.02 9.05
C ALA A 138 21.25 -9.59 9.35
N SER A 139 20.45 -9.81 8.31
CA SER A 139 19.14 -10.44 8.43
C SER A 139 19.22 -11.91 8.04
N PHE A 140 18.84 -12.80 8.96
CA PHE A 140 18.64 -14.22 8.68
C PHE A 140 17.21 -14.53 8.21
N ALA A 141 16.48 -13.55 7.81
CA ALA A 141 15.09 -13.69 7.38
C ALA A 141 14.92 -14.73 6.26
N GLY A 142 13.99 -15.63 6.42
CA GLY A 142 13.65 -16.64 5.43
C GLY A 142 14.62 -17.82 5.30
N GLN A 143 15.55 -17.97 6.22
CA GLN A 143 16.53 -19.07 6.18
C GLN A 143 16.16 -20.27 7.06
N GLN A 144 15.05 -20.21 7.77
CA GLN A 144 14.70 -21.17 8.80
C GLN A 144 13.28 -21.72 8.61
N GLU A 145 12.99 -22.84 9.24
CA GLU A 145 11.77 -23.61 9.03
C GLU A 145 10.64 -23.24 9.99
N THR A 146 9.42 -23.35 9.48
CA THR A 146 8.18 -23.27 10.26
C THR A 146 7.28 -24.44 9.87
N PHE A 147 6.79 -25.15 10.85
CA PHE A 147 5.83 -26.25 10.66
C PHE A 147 4.49 -25.89 11.28
N LEU A 148 3.45 -25.97 10.49
CA LEU A 148 2.09 -25.64 10.89
C LEU A 148 1.27 -26.93 11.04
N ASN A 149 0.19 -26.89 11.81
CA ASN A 149 -0.69 -28.03 12.02
C ASN A 149 0.02 -29.27 12.62
N VAL A 150 0.94 -29.05 13.54
CA VAL A 150 1.63 -30.12 14.24
C VAL A 150 0.74 -30.63 15.39
N HIS A 151 0.51 -31.92 15.45
CA HIS A 151 -0.39 -32.54 16.42
C HIS A 151 0.32 -33.59 17.28
N GLY A 152 0.17 -33.48 18.60
CA GLY A 152 0.68 -34.43 19.59
C GLY A 152 2.17 -34.26 19.89
N ILE A 153 2.57 -34.72 21.06
CA ILE A 153 3.94 -34.54 21.58
C ILE A 153 5.00 -35.23 20.71
N LYS A 154 4.70 -36.39 20.16
CA LYS A 154 5.64 -37.12 19.29
C LYS A 154 6.01 -36.32 18.06
N ASP A 155 5.02 -35.73 17.37
CA ASP A 155 5.23 -34.94 16.19
C ASP A 155 5.91 -33.59 16.53
N VAL A 156 5.54 -32.98 17.68
CA VAL A 156 6.21 -31.76 18.17
C VAL A 156 7.69 -32.01 18.41
N LEU A 157 8.07 -33.09 19.09
CA LEU A 157 9.49 -33.43 19.32
C LEU A 157 10.23 -33.66 18.01
N HIS A 158 9.61 -34.35 17.05
CA HIS A 158 10.23 -34.57 15.75
C HIS A 158 10.43 -33.27 14.99
N LYS A 159 9.41 -32.40 14.94
CA LYS A 159 9.49 -31.10 14.26
C LYS A 159 10.47 -30.14 14.93
N MET A 160 10.65 -30.23 16.24
CA MET A 160 11.68 -29.44 16.92
C MET A 160 13.09 -29.82 16.48
N LYS A 161 13.36 -31.10 16.23
CA LYS A 161 14.65 -31.55 15.66
C LYS A 161 14.85 -31.04 14.23
N GLU A 162 13.79 -31.05 13.40
CA GLU A 162 13.85 -30.46 12.08
C GLU A 162 14.10 -28.95 12.13
N VAL A 163 13.51 -28.26 13.10
CA VAL A 163 13.80 -26.83 13.34
C VAL A 163 15.28 -26.64 13.72
N PHE A 164 15.83 -27.44 14.63
CA PHE A 164 17.22 -27.37 14.99
C PHE A 164 18.14 -27.67 13.80
N ALA A 165 17.76 -28.64 12.97
CA ALA A 165 18.48 -28.98 11.75
C ALA A 165 18.49 -27.83 10.72
N SER A 166 17.49 -26.98 10.73
CA SER A 166 17.38 -25.87 9.77
C SER A 166 18.52 -24.84 9.90
N LEU A 167 19.20 -24.79 11.04
CA LEU A 167 20.40 -23.97 11.19
C LEU A 167 21.53 -24.40 10.21
N TYR A 168 21.47 -25.64 9.76
CA TYR A 168 22.40 -26.23 8.81
C TYR A 168 21.80 -26.42 7.40
N ASN A 169 20.81 -25.65 7.05
CA ASN A 169 20.40 -25.49 5.66
C ASN A 169 21.55 -24.89 4.85
N ASP A 170 21.70 -25.32 3.62
CA ASP A 170 22.81 -24.93 2.74
C ASP A 170 23.00 -23.41 2.71
N ARG A 171 21.92 -22.70 2.60
CA ARG A 171 21.89 -21.24 2.58
C ARG A 171 22.33 -20.62 3.92
N ALA A 172 21.90 -21.20 5.04
CA ALA A 172 22.29 -20.73 6.36
C ALA A 172 23.78 -20.92 6.62
N ILE A 173 24.33 -22.05 6.19
CA ILE A 173 25.78 -22.34 6.26
C ILE A 173 26.56 -21.32 5.42
N SER A 174 26.17 -21.16 4.14
CA SER A 174 26.82 -20.22 3.22
C SER A 174 26.77 -18.79 3.72
N TYR A 175 25.61 -18.35 4.22
CA TYR A 175 25.44 -17.01 4.77
C TYR A 175 26.39 -16.72 5.94
N ARG A 176 26.50 -17.65 6.91
CA ARG A 176 27.39 -17.46 8.05
C ARG A 176 28.86 -17.34 7.62
N VAL A 177 29.29 -18.17 6.68
CA VAL A 177 30.65 -18.11 6.13
C VAL A 177 30.90 -16.78 5.43
N HIS A 178 29.99 -16.33 4.57
CA HIS A 178 30.11 -15.05 3.85
C HIS A 178 30.13 -13.83 4.76
N LYS A 179 29.38 -13.86 5.87
CA LYS A 179 29.32 -12.77 6.84
C LYS A 179 30.38 -12.85 7.94
N GLY A 180 31.22 -13.92 7.92
CA GLY A 180 32.27 -14.10 8.92
C GLY A 180 31.78 -14.49 10.30
N PHE A 181 30.55 -15.03 10.42
CA PHE A 181 30.06 -15.58 11.68
C PHE A 181 30.64 -16.96 11.93
N ALA A 182 31.13 -17.18 13.14
CA ALA A 182 31.47 -18.55 13.57
C ALA A 182 30.16 -19.36 13.75
N HIS A 183 30.15 -20.61 13.27
CA HIS A 183 28.95 -21.45 13.39
C HIS A 183 28.49 -21.64 14.84
N ALA A 184 29.41 -21.63 15.80
CA ALA A 184 29.15 -21.77 17.24
C ALA A 184 28.50 -20.53 17.88
N ASP A 185 28.59 -19.36 17.25
CA ASP A 185 28.10 -18.10 17.80
C ASP A 185 26.59 -17.93 17.59
N VAL A 186 26.00 -18.73 16.72
CA VAL A 186 24.57 -18.70 16.43
C VAL A 186 23.87 -19.87 17.07
N ALA A 187 22.85 -19.60 17.86
CA ALA A 187 22.02 -20.60 18.48
C ALA A 187 20.58 -20.45 18.02
N LEU A 188 19.81 -21.54 18.11
CA LEU A 188 18.41 -21.59 17.80
C LEU A 188 17.58 -21.83 19.06
N SER A 189 16.41 -21.22 19.07
CA SER A 189 15.29 -21.57 19.92
C SER A 189 14.20 -22.18 19.03
N ALA A 190 13.54 -23.22 19.49
CA ALA A 190 12.32 -23.72 18.88
C ALA A 190 11.13 -23.21 19.69
N GLY A 191 10.25 -22.47 19.05
CA GLY A 191 9.01 -22.01 19.62
C GLY A 191 7.85 -22.95 19.27
N VAL A 192 7.07 -23.36 20.25
CA VAL A 192 5.84 -24.15 20.06
C VAL A 192 4.68 -23.27 20.48
N GLN A 193 3.81 -22.94 19.55
CA GLN A 193 2.71 -21.99 19.73
C GLN A 193 1.39 -22.63 19.30
N ARG A 194 0.31 -22.33 20.02
CA ARG A 194 -1.04 -22.73 19.59
C ARG A 194 -1.34 -22.18 18.20
N MET A 195 -1.91 -23.02 17.34
CA MET A 195 -2.40 -22.57 16.04
C MET A 195 -3.66 -21.74 16.16
N VAL A 196 -3.70 -20.65 15.42
CA VAL A 196 -4.93 -19.94 15.09
C VAL A 196 -5.51 -20.62 13.85
N ARG A 197 -6.80 -20.97 13.90
CA ARG A 197 -7.48 -21.67 12.80
C ARG A 197 -7.82 -20.73 11.65
N SER A 198 -6.82 -20.03 11.16
CA SER A 198 -6.96 -19.17 9.97
C SER A 198 -7.14 -19.96 8.68
N ASP A 199 -6.84 -21.26 8.69
CA ASP A 199 -7.22 -22.16 7.61
C ASP A 199 -8.73 -22.17 7.34
N LEU A 200 -9.54 -21.88 8.36
CA LEU A 200 -11.00 -21.70 8.28
C LEU A 200 -11.43 -20.23 8.24
N GLY A 201 -10.51 -19.31 8.23
CA GLY A 201 -10.74 -17.87 8.29
C GLY A 201 -9.88 -17.11 7.28
N ALA A 202 -9.11 -16.17 7.79
CA ALA A 202 -8.22 -15.32 6.99
C ALA A 202 -6.92 -15.06 7.75
N ALA A 203 -5.91 -14.64 7.02
CA ALA A 203 -4.62 -14.23 7.57
C ALA A 203 -3.93 -13.22 6.66
N GLY A 204 -2.94 -12.56 7.19
CA GLY A 204 -2.15 -11.61 6.43
C GLY A 204 -1.08 -10.92 7.25
N VAL A 205 -0.62 -9.81 6.71
CA VAL A 205 0.43 -8.97 7.29
C VAL A 205 -0.07 -7.54 7.36
N MET A 206 0.34 -6.78 8.34
CA MET A 206 0.07 -5.35 8.41
C MET A 206 1.31 -4.57 8.82
N PHE A 207 1.37 -3.33 8.34
CA PHE A 207 2.44 -2.39 8.63
C PHE A 207 1.87 -1.13 9.24
N THR A 208 2.54 -0.56 10.22
CA THR A 208 2.14 0.71 10.83
C THR A 208 2.70 1.93 10.10
N ILE A 209 3.13 1.74 8.88
CA ILE A 209 3.66 2.74 7.96
C ILE A 209 3.31 2.31 6.53
N ASP A 210 3.14 3.27 5.61
CA ASP A 210 3.07 2.90 4.19
C ASP A 210 4.44 2.43 3.70
N THR A 211 4.50 1.19 3.24
CA THR A 211 5.77 0.54 2.86
C THR A 211 6.40 1.11 1.60
N GLU A 212 5.63 1.85 0.78
CA GLU A 212 6.11 2.42 -0.47
C GLU A 212 6.64 3.84 -0.30
N THR A 213 5.94 4.66 0.46
CA THR A 213 6.23 6.09 0.60
C THR A 213 6.85 6.46 1.94
N GLY A 214 6.68 5.62 2.95
CA GLY A 214 7.07 5.93 4.33
C GLY A 214 6.07 6.86 5.05
N PHE A 215 4.86 7.03 4.51
CA PHE A 215 3.82 7.81 5.17
C PHE A 215 3.40 7.13 6.48
N GLU A 216 3.45 7.88 7.60
CA GLU A 216 3.35 7.30 8.95
C GLU A 216 1.92 7.26 9.52
N ASP A 217 0.98 8.03 8.96
CA ASP A 217 -0.37 8.16 9.53
C ASP A 217 -1.37 7.12 9.01
N VAL A 218 -0.89 6.02 8.45
CA VAL A 218 -1.71 4.90 8.00
C VAL A 218 -1.21 3.56 8.53
N VAL A 219 -2.15 2.63 8.68
CA VAL A 219 -1.87 1.20 8.82
C VAL A 219 -2.23 0.54 7.48
N PHE A 220 -1.29 -0.17 6.89
CA PHE A 220 -1.49 -0.94 5.67
C PHE A 220 -1.70 -2.41 6.02
N ILE A 221 -2.82 -2.99 5.59
CA ILE A 221 -3.22 -4.36 5.95
C ILE A 221 -3.43 -5.17 4.67
N THR A 222 -2.81 -6.35 4.60
CA THR A 222 -3.10 -7.35 3.59
C THR A 222 -3.88 -8.51 4.19
N SER A 223 -4.76 -9.12 3.41
CA SER A 223 -5.59 -10.22 3.85
C SER A 223 -5.90 -11.21 2.73
N SER A 224 -5.85 -12.50 3.03
CA SER A 224 -6.33 -13.55 2.14
C SER A 224 -6.94 -14.68 2.96
N TYR A 225 -7.67 -15.58 2.30
CA TYR A 225 -8.22 -16.76 2.94
C TYR A 225 -7.13 -17.78 3.28
N GLY A 226 -7.36 -18.55 4.32
CA GLY A 226 -6.47 -19.62 4.75
C GLY A 226 -5.30 -19.15 5.60
N LEU A 227 -4.29 -20.01 5.71
CA LEU A 227 -3.08 -19.72 6.47
C LEU A 227 -2.24 -18.62 5.81
N GLY A 228 -1.59 -17.80 6.63
CA GLY A 228 -0.84 -16.62 6.19
C GLY A 228 0.40 -16.90 5.34
N GLU A 229 0.85 -18.13 5.29
CA GLU A 229 2.05 -18.53 4.54
C GLU A 229 1.97 -18.18 3.06
N THR A 230 0.80 -18.31 2.43
CA THR A 230 0.59 -17.93 1.02
C THR A 230 0.75 -16.44 0.76
N VAL A 231 0.41 -15.60 1.72
CA VAL A 231 0.63 -14.15 1.64
C VAL A 231 2.11 -13.82 1.78
N VAL A 232 2.76 -14.38 2.79
CA VAL A 232 4.19 -14.14 3.07
C VAL A 232 5.08 -14.65 1.94
N GLN A 233 4.77 -15.82 1.39
CA GLN A 233 5.52 -16.38 0.25
C GLN A 233 5.21 -15.71 -1.09
N GLY A 234 4.18 -14.90 -1.17
CA GLY A 234 3.76 -14.25 -2.41
C GLY A 234 3.06 -15.17 -3.40
N ALA A 235 2.51 -16.27 -2.92
CA ALA A 235 1.78 -17.23 -3.75
C ALA A 235 0.35 -16.77 -4.09
N VAL A 236 -0.14 -15.74 -3.41
CA VAL A 236 -1.49 -15.21 -3.56
C VAL A 236 -1.45 -13.69 -3.72
N ASN A 237 -2.41 -13.16 -4.47
CA ASN A 237 -2.66 -11.71 -4.55
C ASN A 237 -3.74 -11.36 -3.52
N PRO A 238 -3.37 -10.75 -2.37
CA PRO A 238 -4.29 -10.53 -1.26
C PRO A 238 -5.16 -9.29 -1.47
N ASP A 239 -6.21 -9.17 -0.67
CA ASP A 239 -6.90 -7.92 -0.45
C ASP A 239 -5.97 -6.94 0.27
N GLU A 240 -6.14 -5.64 0.02
CA GLU A 240 -5.36 -4.59 0.65
C GLU A 240 -6.28 -3.51 1.24
N PHE A 241 -5.90 -3.01 2.41
CA PHE A 241 -6.65 -1.98 3.12
C PHE A 241 -5.68 -0.92 3.67
N TYR A 242 -6.11 0.34 3.58
CA TYR A 242 -5.45 1.44 4.28
C TYR A 242 -6.37 2.00 5.35
N VAL A 243 -5.85 2.14 6.56
CA VAL A 243 -6.58 2.70 7.70
C VAL A 243 -5.87 3.96 8.19
N HIS A 244 -6.60 5.07 8.27
CA HIS A 244 -6.06 6.35 8.72
C HIS A 244 -6.00 6.41 10.24
N LYS A 245 -4.80 6.56 10.79
CA LYS A 245 -4.58 6.53 12.25
C LYS A 245 -5.30 7.65 13.01
N PRO A 246 -5.24 8.93 12.58
CA PRO A 246 -5.88 10.00 13.34
C PRO A 246 -7.40 9.80 13.51
N VAL A 247 -8.12 9.46 12.45
CA VAL A 247 -9.57 9.27 12.53
C VAL A 247 -9.95 7.96 13.23
N LEU A 248 -9.09 6.95 13.19
CA LEU A 248 -9.26 5.73 13.97
C LEU A 248 -9.22 6.02 15.48
N ARG A 249 -8.29 6.85 15.92
CA ARG A 249 -8.19 7.28 17.33
C ARG A 249 -9.42 8.03 17.80
N GLU A 250 -10.11 8.72 16.92
CA GLU A 250 -11.36 9.44 17.20
C GLU A 250 -12.60 8.54 17.13
N GLY A 251 -12.45 7.26 16.84
CA GLY A 251 -13.57 6.31 16.74
C GLY A 251 -14.42 6.48 15.48
N LYS A 252 -13.92 7.14 14.46
CA LYS A 252 -14.60 7.33 13.18
C LYS A 252 -14.31 6.16 12.22
N GLN A 253 -15.07 6.08 11.12
CA GLN A 253 -14.81 5.13 10.04
C GLN A 253 -13.45 5.44 9.41
N ALA A 254 -12.48 4.58 9.64
CA ALA A 254 -11.08 4.87 9.35
C ALA A 254 -10.52 4.14 8.14
N VAL A 255 -11.26 3.20 7.54
CA VAL A 255 -10.82 2.50 6.33
C VAL A 255 -10.98 3.44 5.13
N ILE A 256 -9.86 3.99 4.68
CA ILE A 256 -9.86 5.01 3.62
C ILE A 256 -9.75 4.44 2.21
N ARG A 257 -9.24 3.22 2.07
CA ARG A 257 -9.10 2.57 0.77
C ARG A 257 -9.09 1.05 0.89
N ARG A 258 -9.73 0.38 -0.07
CA ARG A 258 -9.76 -1.08 -0.23
C ARG A 258 -9.39 -1.46 -1.64
N SER A 259 -8.66 -2.56 -1.78
CA SER A 259 -8.37 -3.18 -3.07
C SER A 259 -8.66 -4.67 -3.00
N LEU A 260 -9.50 -5.16 -3.91
CA LEU A 260 -9.85 -6.58 -3.96
C LEU A 260 -8.74 -7.37 -4.65
N GLY A 261 -8.16 -8.33 -3.95
CA GLY A 261 -7.19 -9.27 -4.51
C GLY A 261 -7.86 -10.41 -5.26
N SER A 262 -7.12 -11.06 -6.16
CA SER A 262 -7.63 -12.23 -6.88
C SER A 262 -7.81 -13.46 -5.98
N LYS A 263 -7.00 -13.61 -4.95
CA LYS A 263 -7.10 -14.68 -3.92
C LYS A 263 -7.41 -16.06 -4.50
N LEU A 264 -6.64 -16.48 -5.51
CA LEU A 264 -6.94 -17.68 -6.29
C LEU A 264 -6.85 -18.97 -5.46
N ILE A 265 -5.94 -19.00 -4.51
CA ILE A 265 -5.62 -20.19 -3.71
C ILE A 265 -5.61 -19.84 -2.23
N GLU A 266 -5.80 -20.86 -1.40
CA GLU A 266 -5.65 -20.78 0.05
C GLU A 266 -4.93 -22.02 0.58
N MET A 267 -4.22 -21.87 1.69
CA MET A 267 -3.58 -22.97 2.38
C MET A 267 -4.44 -23.40 3.58
N VAL A 268 -4.75 -24.66 3.61
CA VAL A 268 -5.59 -25.29 4.65
C VAL A 268 -4.89 -26.51 5.24
N PHE A 269 -5.41 -27.01 6.36
CA PHE A 269 -4.94 -28.23 6.97
C PHE A 269 -5.28 -29.44 6.10
N THR A 270 -4.38 -30.42 6.03
CA THR A 270 -4.70 -31.74 5.52
C THR A 270 -5.60 -32.50 6.48
N SER A 271 -6.45 -33.38 5.95
CA SER A 271 -7.20 -34.30 6.80
C SER A 271 -6.27 -35.34 7.45
N PRO A 272 -6.70 -36.05 8.52
CA PRO A 272 -5.91 -37.14 9.09
C PRO A 272 -5.54 -38.21 8.08
N GLU A 273 -6.43 -38.54 7.15
CA GLU A 273 -6.20 -39.52 6.08
C GLU A 273 -5.16 -39.03 5.06
N GLU A 274 -5.27 -37.76 4.63
CA GLU A 274 -4.30 -37.14 3.74
C GLU A 274 -2.92 -37.04 4.37
N LYS A 275 -2.86 -36.70 5.66
CA LYS A 275 -1.60 -36.66 6.43
C LYS A 275 -0.97 -38.06 6.50
N ALA A 276 -1.76 -39.10 6.79
CA ALA A 276 -1.26 -40.46 6.86
C ALA A 276 -0.73 -40.95 5.51
N ALA A 277 -1.37 -40.56 4.40
CA ALA A 277 -0.97 -40.97 3.05
C ALA A 277 0.24 -40.20 2.52
N SER A 278 0.37 -38.90 2.79
CA SER A 278 1.39 -38.01 2.16
C SER A 278 2.46 -37.50 3.14
N GLY A 279 2.24 -37.57 4.45
CA GLY A 279 3.08 -36.95 5.46
C GLY A 279 2.97 -35.40 5.49
N LYS A 280 2.16 -34.80 4.63
CA LYS A 280 1.98 -33.33 4.55
C LYS A 280 0.98 -32.87 5.60
N LEU A 281 1.32 -31.76 6.28
CA LEU A 281 0.49 -31.16 7.32
C LEU A 281 -0.52 -30.16 6.78
N VAL A 282 -0.17 -29.52 5.66
CA VAL A 282 -0.98 -28.48 5.00
C VAL A 282 -1.03 -28.75 3.49
N LYS A 283 -2.03 -28.20 2.84
CA LYS A 283 -2.22 -28.29 1.40
C LYS A 283 -2.75 -26.96 0.86
N THR A 284 -2.51 -26.71 -0.41
CA THR A 284 -3.06 -25.57 -1.14
C THR A 284 -4.28 -26.03 -1.93
N VAL A 285 -5.36 -25.26 -1.84
CA VAL A 285 -6.61 -25.51 -2.58
C VAL A 285 -7.09 -24.25 -3.28
N ASP A 286 -7.90 -24.41 -4.32
CA ASP A 286 -8.51 -23.28 -5.01
C ASP A 286 -9.59 -22.62 -4.15
N VAL A 287 -9.65 -21.30 -4.19
CA VAL A 287 -10.73 -20.53 -3.54
C VAL A 287 -11.90 -20.45 -4.51
N PRO A 288 -13.13 -20.78 -4.09
CA PRO A 288 -14.33 -20.66 -4.93
C PRO A 288 -14.51 -19.24 -5.45
N THR A 289 -14.99 -19.08 -6.68
CA THR A 289 -15.15 -17.78 -7.34
C THR A 289 -16.01 -16.80 -6.53
N GLU A 290 -17.06 -17.28 -5.89
CA GLU A 290 -17.93 -16.45 -5.06
C GLU A 290 -17.17 -15.83 -3.88
N GLN A 291 -16.28 -16.58 -3.25
CA GLN A 291 -15.45 -16.08 -2.13
C GLN A 291 -14.35 -15.14 -2.63
N ARG A 292 -13.76 -15.41 -3.80
CA ARG A 292 -12.76 -14.51 -4.40
C ARG A 292 -13.30 -13.13 -4.69
N ASN A 293 -14.57 -13.03 -5.03
CA ASN A 293 -15.26 -11.78 -5.34
C ASN A 293 -15.73 -11.01 -4.10
N ARG A 294 -15.36 -11.46 -2.91
CA ARG A 294 -15.63 -10.78 -1.64
C ARG A 294 -14.33 -10.42 -0.96
N TYR A 295 -14.36 -9.36 -0.17
CA TYR A 295 -13.27 -9.08 0.74
C TYR A 295 -13.18 -10.15 1.82
N SER A 296 -11.97 -10.57 2.14
CA SER A 296 -11.71 -11.60 3.15
C SER A 296 -11.87 -11.09 4.60
N LEU A 297 -11.97 -9.78 4.79
CA LEU A 297 -12.24 -9.12 6.07
C LEU A 297 -13.39 -8.12 5.93
N SER A 298 -14.16 -7.97 7.01
CA SER A 298 -15.09 -6.85 7.18
C SER A 298 -14.35 -5.57 7.58
N ASP A 299 -14.98 -4.42 7.41
CA ASP A 299 -14.41 -3.14 7.87
C ASP A 299 -14.18 -3.13 9.39
N ALA A 300 -15.07 -3.75 10.16
CA ALA A 300 -14.92 -3.88 11.60
C ALA A 300 -13.66 -4.67 11.98
N ASP A 301 -13.38 -5.76 11.29
CA ASP A 301 -12.16 -6.53 11.48
C ASP A 301 -10.90 -5.74 11.09
N VAL A 302 -10.96 -5.02 9.96
CA VAL A 302 -9.84 -4.18 9.50
C VAL A 302 -9.51 -3.10 10.52
N GLU A 303 -10.52 -2.41 11.04
CA GLU A 303 -10.33 -1.39 12.07
C GLU A 303 -9.82 -1.98 13.39
N GLN A 304 -10.28 -3.15 13.77
CA GLN A 304 -9.81 -3.83 14.99
C GLN A 304 -8.33 -4.21 14.86
N LEU A 305 -7.91 -4.75 13.72
CA LEU A 305 -6.50 -5.02 13.42
C LEU A 305 -5.67 -3.74 13.48
N ALA A 306 -6.17 -2.66 12.91
CA ALA A 306 -5.49 -1.37 12.96
C ALA A 306 -5.34 -0.84 14.39
N ARG A 307 -6.34 -1.02 15.24
CA ARG A 307 -6.23 -0.68 16.69
C ARG A 307 -5.15 -1.50 17.38
N TYR A 308 -5.08 -2.80 17.10
CA TYR A 308 -3.99 -3.64 17.61
C TYR A 308 -2.62 -3.13 17.14
N ALA A 309 -2.52 -2.77 15.87
CA ALA A 309 -1.29 -2.22 15.29
C ALA A 309 -0.85 -0.94 16.00
N LEU A 310 -1.78 -0.02 16.31
CA LEU A 310 -1.47 1.20 17.07
C LEU A 310 -0.96 0.92 18.48
N VAL A 311 -1.56 -0.03 19.17
CA VAL A 311 -1.11 -0.44 20.51
C VAL A 311 0.30 -1.01 20.44
N ILE A 312 0.58 -1.85 19.46
CA ILE A 312 1.90 -2.46 19.25
C ILE A 312 2.94 -1.40 18.89
N GLU A 313 2.64 -0.51 17.94
CA GLU A 313 3.53 0.59 17.55
C GLU A 313 3.86 1.48 18.75
N GLN A 314 2.87 1.85 19.54
CA GLN A 314 3.07 2.67 20.73
C GLN A 314 3.97 1.99 21.76
N HIS A 315 3.78 0.69 21.97
CA HIS A 315 4.60 -0.09 22.90
C HIS A 315 6.07 -0.12 22.48
N TYR A 316 6.34 -0.39 21.20
CA TYR A 316 7.72 -0.48 20.69
C TYR A 316 8.33 0.87 20.31
N GLY A 317 7.52 1.92 20.16
CA GLY A 317 7.96 3.28 19.85
C GLY A 317 8.53 3.46 18.45
N ARG A 318 8.17 2.59 17.50
CA ARG A 318 8.63 2.61 16.11
C ARG A 318 7.65 1.93 15.15
N PRO A 319 7.76 2.18 13.83
CA PRO A 319 6.97 1.45 12.85
C PRO A 319 7.19 -0.06 12.92
N MET A 320 6.11 -0.82 12.78
CA MET A 320 6.10 -2.27 12.97
C MET A 320 5.58 -3.02 11.76
N ASP A 321 6.10 -4.21 11.57
CA ASP A 321 5.67 -5.25 10.64
C ASP A 321 5.04 -6.36 11.49
N ILE A 322 3.76 -6.68 11.23
CA ILE A 322 2.94 -7.51 12.11
C ILE A 322 2.23 -8.59 11.28
N GLU A 323 2.38 -9.84 11.69
CA GLU A 323 1.59 -10.95 11.15
C GLU A 323 0.36 -11.19 12.03
N TRP A 324 -0.78 -11.44 11.39
CA TRP A 324 -2.06 -11.65 12.06
C TRP A 324 -2.84 -12.80 11.43
N GLY A 325 -3.80 -13.35 12.20
CA GLY A 325 -4.73 -14.36 11.74
C GLY A 325 -6.10 -14.18 12.36
N LYS A 326 -7.14 -14.50 11.59
CA LYS A 326 -8.53 -14.60 12.06
C LYS A 326 -8.89 -16.07 12.19
N ASP A 327 -9.23 -16.50 13.39
CA ASP A 327 -9.65 -17.85 13.66
C ASP A 327 -11.09 -18.08 13.16
N GLY A 328 -11.27 -19.07 12.27
CA GLY A 328 -12.58 -19.38 11.70
C GLY A 328 -13.53 -20.11 12.66
N THR A 329 -13.04 -20.56 13.82
CA THR A 329 -13.87 -21.25 14.82
C THR A 329 -14.49 -20.30 15.84
N ASP A 330 -13.74 -19.28 16.29
CA ASP A 330 -14.22 -18.29 17.27
C ASP A 330 -14.50 -16.91 16.64
N GLY A 331 -14.05 -16.68 15.41
CA GLY A 331 -14.20 -15.41 14.71
C GLY A 331 -13.31 -14.28 15.23
N LEU A 332 -12.35 -14.57 16.10
CA LEU A 332 -11.49 -13.59 16.74
C LEU A 332 -10.20 -13.36 15.97
N LEU A 333 -9.64 -12.17 16.15
CA LEU A 333 -8.38 -11.74 15.55
C LEU A 333 -7.22 -11.96 16.53
N TYR A 334 -6.12 -12.48 16.01
CA TYR A 334 -4.92 -12.80 16.78
C TYR A 334 -3.69 -12.19 16.13
N ILE A 335 -2.77 -11.71 16.94
CA ILE A 335 -1.44 -11.28 16.51
C ILE A 335 -0.50 -12.49 16.60
N LEU A 336 0.18 -12.80 15.53
CA LEU A 336 1.02 -13.99 15.42
C LEU A 336 2.51 -13.67 15.55
N GLN A 337 2.93 -12.49 15.10
CA GLN A 337 4.30 -12.01 15.19
C GLN A 337 4.33 -10.49 15.03
N ALA A 338 5.28 -9.83 15.66
CA ALA A 338 5.59 -8.42 15.43
C ALA A 338 7.09 -8.21 15.44
N ARG A 339 7.58 -7.41 14.49
CA ARG A 339 8.98 -6.99 14.39
C ARG A 339 9.08 -5.55 13.92
N PRO A 340 10.17 -4.82 14.23
CA PRO A 340 10.37 -3.49 13.68
C PRO A 340 10.39 -3.50 12.15
N GLU A 341 9.72 -2.51 11.55
CA GLU A 341 9.89 -2.23 10.12
C GLU A 341 11.24 -1.54 9.91
N THR A 342 12.06 -2.04 9.00
CA THR A 342 13.45 -1.59 8.86
C THR A 342 13.74 -0.85 7.57
N VAL A 343 12.97 -1.07 6.52
CA VAL A 343 13.29 -0.55 5.18
C VAL A 343 13.03 0.96 5.08
N LYS A 344 11.83 1.40 5.42
CA LYS A 344 11.47 2.83 5.31
C LYS A 344 11.85 3.65 6.52
N SER A 345 11.84 3.07 7.71
CA SER A 345 12.27 3.79 8.91
C SER A 345 13.77 4.13 8.92
N GLN A 346 14.61 3.33 8.25
CA GLN A 346 16.04 3.60 8.10
C GLN A 346 16.36 4.54 6.92
N ALA A 347 15.45 4.71 5.98
CA ALA A 347 15.64 5.61 4.84
C ALA A 347 15.48 7.10 5.17
N GLN A 348 15.04 7.42 6.38
CA GLN A 348 14.90 8.81 6.83
C GLN A 348 16.27 9.51 6.87
N GLY A 349 16.43 10.54 6.03
CA GLY A 349 17.64 11.36 5.95
C GLY A 349 18.45 11.24 4.66
N LYS A 350 18.13 10.33 3.75
CA LYS A 350 18.73 10.29 2.41
C LYS A 350 17.97 11.18 1.44
N ALA A 351 18.70 11.80 0.49
CA ALA A 351 18.07 12.52 -0.61
C ALA A 351 17.14 11.60 -1.39
N GLU A 352 15.91 12.07 -1.61
CA GLU A 352 14.90 11.31 -2.32
C GLU A 352 14.94 11.64 -3.80
N MET A 353 15.01 10.60 -4.64
CA MET A 353 14.99 10.75 -6.09
C MET A 353 13.58 10.48 -6.60
N ARG A 354 13.05 11.37 -7.43
CA ARG A 354 11.76 11.20 -8.09
C ARG A 354 11.92 10.87 -9.55
N TYR A 355 11.14 9.90 -9.99
CA TYR A 355 11.14 9.38 -11.35
C TYR A 355 9.85 9.77 -12.06
N LYS A 356 9.96 10.21 -13.30
CA LYS A 356 8.82 10.55 -14.15
C LYS A 356 9.07 10.07 -15.57
N LEU A 357 8.08 9.41 -16.17
CA LEU A 357 8.10 9.09 -17.59
C LEU A 357 7.79 10.34 -18.42
N LYS A 358 8.57 10.59 -19.45
CA LYS A 358 8.32 11.67 -20.42
C LYS A 358 7.32 11.30 -21.51
N GLY A 359 6.95 10.04 -21.60
CA GLY A 359 5.96 9.53 -22.54
C GLY A 359 5.47 8.15 -22.13
N ARG A 360 4.41 7.65 -22.75
CA ARG A 360 3.88 6.32 -22.52
C ARG A 360 4.05 5.46 -23.76
N GLY A 361 4.36 4.20 -23.56
CA GLY A 361 4.36 3.16 -24.60
C GLY A 361 3.15 2.25 -24.50
N ALA A 362 3.13 1.21 -25.33
CA ALA A 362 2.15 0.14 -25.22
C ALA A 362 2.34 -0.63 -23.92
N VAL A 363 1.27 -0.84 -23.16
CA VAL A 363 1.30 -1.61 -21.90
C VAL A 363 1.32 -3.10 -22.24
N LEU A 364 2.41 -3.77 -21.86
CA LEU A 364 2.57 -5.21 -22.05
C LEU A 364 2.11 -6.03 -20.85
N ALA A 365 2.24 -5.49 -19.65
CA ALA A 365 1.77 -6.10 -18.41
C ALA A 365 1.54 -5.02 -17.35
N GLU A 366 0.70 -5.33 -16.39
CA GLU A 366 0.44 -4.45 -15.25
C GLU A 366 0.23 -5.27 -13.97
N GLY A 367 0.57 -4.69 -12.84
CA GLY A 367 0.42 -5.31 -11.53
C GLY A 367 0.58 -4.28 -10.41
N ARG A 368 0.94 -4.75 -9.21
CA ARG A 368 1.18 -3.86 -8.08
C ARG A 368 2.58 -3.29 -8.13
N ALA A 369 2.70 -1.97 -8.04
CA ALA A 369 3.98 -1.29 -7.99
C ALA A 369 4.66 -1.45 -6.63
N ILE A 370 5.95 -1.78 -6.66
CA ILE A 370 6.82 -1.82 -5.50
C ILE A 370 7.90 -0.77 -5.66
N GLY A 371 7.97 0.14 -4.71
CA GLY A 371 8.79 1.33 -4.81
C GLY A 371 8.18 2.37 -5.74
N GLN A 372 9.00 3.33 -6.17
CA GLN A 372 8.56 4.49 -6.97
C GLN A 372 9.50 4.76 -8.15
N LYS A 373 10.38 3.82 -8.45
CA LYS A 373 11.40 3.96 -9.49
C LYS A 373 10.94 3.42 -10.84
N ILE A 374 11.74 3.72 -11.84
CA ILE A 374 11.60 3.22 -13.20
C ILE A 374 12.90 2.49 -13.56
N GLY A 375 12.77 1.29 -14.08
CA GLY A 375 13.89 0.49 -14.57
C GLY A 375 13.69 0.08 -16.02
N THR A 376 14.78 -0.08 -16.76
CA THR A 376 14.76 -0.46 -18.16
C THR A 376 15.72 -1.61 -18.44
N GLY A 377 15.43 -2.37 -19.45
CA GLY A 377 16.32 -3.45 -19.90
C GLY A 377 15.61 -4.53 -20.71
N PRO A 378 16.37 -5.52 -21.17
CA PRO A 378 15.79 -6.67 -21.86
C PRO A 378 15.12 -7.63 -20.87
N VAL A 379 13.98 -8.17 -21.26
CA VAL A 379 13.26 -9.20 -20.51
C VAL A 379 14.08 -10.49 -20.46
N ARG A 380 14.19 -11.06 -19.26
CA ARG A 380 14.69 -12.42 -19.05
C ARG A 380 13.64 -13.27 -18.37
N LEU A 381 13.07 -14.20 -19.12
CA LEU A 381 12.12 -15.17 -18.59
C LEU A 381 12.89 -16.27 -17.86
N VAL A 382 12.61 -16.44 -16.59
CA VAL A 382 13.23 -17.48 -15.75
C VAL A 382 12.10 -18.28 -15.09
N HIS A 383 11.99 -19.55 -15.47
CA HIS A 383 10.93 -20.42 -14.97
C HIS A 383 11.31 -21.16 -13.68
N ASN A 384 12.60 -21.38 -13.48
CA ASN A 384 13.13 -22.06 -12.29
C ASN A 384 14.59 -21.66 -12.03
N LEU A 385 15.09 -22.01 -10.86
CA LEU A 385 16.45 -21.66 -10.42
C LEU A 385 17.57 -22.22 -11.31
N SER A 386 17.33 -23.30 -12.05
CA SER A 386 18.34 -23.84 -12.96
C SER A 386 18.65 -22.92 -14.14
N GLU A 387 17.79 -21.97 -14.42
CA GLU A 387 17.94 -20.98 -15.50
C GLU A 387 18.57 -19.65 -15.03
N MET A 388 19.00 -19.56 -13.77
CA MET A 388 19.55 -18.32 -13.18
C MET A 388 20.70 -17.70 -13.97
N ASP A 389 21.53 -18.50 -14.58
CA ASP A 389 22.69 -18.04 -15.35
C ASP A 389 22.33 -17.25 -16.60
N LYS A 390 21.10 -17.30 -17.04
CA LYS A 390 20.60 -16.50 -18.16
C LYS A 390 20.52 -15.01 -17.83
N VAL A 391 20.38 -14.64 -16.54
CA VAL A 391 20.17 -13.26 -16.12
C VAL A 391 21.52 -12.53 -16.07
N GLN A 392 21.64 -11.49 -16.87
CA GLN A 392 22.77 -10.59 -16.89
C GLN A 392 22.47 -9.29 -16.12
N ALA A 393 23.50 -8.55 -15.73
CA ALA A 393 23.35 -7.26 -15.10
C ALA A 393 22.53 -6.30 -16.00
N GLY A 394 21.51 -5.69 -15.43
CA GLY A 394 20.62 -4.77 -16.15
C GLY A 394 19.43 -5.41 -16.85
N ASP A 395 19.27 -6.72 -16.77
CA ASP A 395 18.09 -7.41 -17.29
C ASP A 395 16.85 -7.15 -16.42
N VAL A 396 15.68 -7.22 -17.02
CA VAL A 396 14.40 -7.25 -16.31
C VAL A 396 14.03 -8.71 -16.05
N LEU A 397 14.08 -9.10 -14.79
CA LEU A 397 13.74 -10.46 -14.37
C LEU A 397 12.22 -10.67 -14.40
N VAL A 398 11.75 -11.62 -15.20
CA VAL A 398 10.33 -11.97 -15.28
C VAL A 398 10.17 -13.44 -14.92
N THR A 399 9.36 -13.71 -13.89
CA THR A 399 9.14 -15.06 -13.37
C THR A 399 7.76 -15.20 -12.75
N ASP A 400 7.34 -16.42 -12.45
CA ASP A 400 6.06 -16.69 -11.81
C ASP A 400 6.02 -16.15 -10.37
N MET A 401 6.97 -16.53 -9.55
CA MET A 401 7.18 -16.00 -8.19
C MET A 401 8.65 -16.21 -7.78
N THR A 402 9.07 -15.52 -6.72
CA THR A 402 10.42 -15.71 -6.17
C THR A 402 10.36 -16.23 -4.74
N ASP A 403 11.43 -16.86 -4.33
CA ASP A 403 11.71 -17.26 -2.95
C ASP A 403 13.14 -16.83 -2.56
N PRO A 404 13.59 -17.03 -1.32
CA PRO A 404 14.90 -16.60 -0.87
C PRO A 404 16.09 -17.09 -1.71
N ASN A 405 15.96 -18.20 -2.42
CA ASN A 405 17.03 -18.72 -3.28
C ASN A 405 17.25 -17.88 -4.55
N TRP A 406 16.32 -17.00 -4.89
CA TRP A 406 16.38 -16.12 -6.05
C TRP A 406 17.20 -14.85 -5.82
N GLU A 407 17.59 -14.55 -4.58
CA GLU A 407 18.26 -13.29 -4.23
C GLU A 407 19.52 -12.99 -5.07
N PRO A 408 20.41 -13.95 -5.37
CA PRO A 408 21.58 -13.68 -6.22
C PRO A 408 21.21 -13.19 -7.61
N VAL A 409 20.12 -13.69 -8.18
CA VAL A 409 19.61 -13.27 -9.49
C VAL A 409 18.97 -11.91 -9.43
N MET A 410 18.19 -11.66 -8.39
CA MET A 410 17.48 -10.40 -8.19
C MET A 410 18.46 -9.22 -8.05
N LYS A 411 19.64 -9.44 -7.49
CA LYS A 411 20.70 -8.42 -7.36
C LYS A 411 21.24 -7.91 -8.70
N ARG A 412 21.14 -8.71 -9.76
CA ARG A 412 21.60 -8.33 -11.10
C ARG A 412 20.55 -7.59 -11.89
N ALA A 413 19.29 -7.71 -11.51
CA ALA A 413 18.16 -7.17 -12.26
C ALA A 413 18.07 -5.64 -12.14
N SER A 414 17.64 -4.99 -13.20
CA SER A 414 17.24 -3.58 -13.20
C SER A 414 15.80 -3.39 -12.72
N ALA A 415 14.99 -4.44 -12.84
CA ALA A 415 13.60 -4.50 -12.38
C ALA A 415 13.17 -5.96 -12.25
N ILE A 416 12.11 -6.18 -11.48
CA ILE A 416 11.53 -7.52 -11.25
C ILE A 416 10.05 -7.47 -11.61
N VAL A 417 9.59 -8.50 -12.33
CA VAL A 417 8.17 -8.66 -12.71
C VAL A 417 7.74 -10.09 -12.35
N THR A 418 6.65 -10.21 -11.58
CA THR A 418 6.12 -11.53 -11.18
C THR A 418 4.63 -11.66 -11.48
N ASN A 419 4.21 -12.89 -11.78
CA ASN A 419 2.80 -13.22 -11.97
C ASN A 419 2.03 -13.17 -10.65
N ARG A 420 2.65 -13.63 -9.57
CA ARG A 420 2.03 -13.77 -8.26
C ARG A 420 2.69 -12.86 -7.23
N GLY A 421 1.93 -12.57 -6.18
CA GLY A 421 2.39 -11.85 -5.03
C GLY A 421 1.71 -10.49 -4.85
N GLY A 422 1.81 -9.99 -3.64
CA GLY A 422 1.38 -8.65 -3.24
C GLY A 422 2.57 -7.86 -2.68
N ARG A 423 2.30 -6.74 -2.07
CA ARG A 423 3.32 -5.83 -1.53
C ARG A 423 4.15 -6.41 -0.38
N THR A 424 3.72 -7.53 0.18
CA THR A 424 4.38 -8.20 1.31
C THR A 424 5.09 -9.48 0.91
N CYS A 425 5.09 -9.84 -0.37
CA CYS A 425 5.77 -11.03 -0.87
C CYS A 425 7.29 -10.89 -0.87
N HIS A 426 7.99 -12.00 -1.01
CA HIS A 426 9.45 -12.03 -1.04
C HIS A 426 10.03 -11.11 -2.13
N ALA A 427 9.49 -11.15 -3.35
CA ALA A 427 9.95 -10.28 -4.44
C ALA A 427 9.85 -8.80 -4.07
N ALA A 428 8.75 -8.40 -3.41
CA ALA A 428 8.53 -7.03 -2.98
C ALA A 428 9.53 -6.60 -1.89
N ILE A 429 9.75 -7.45 -0.90
CA ILE A 429 10.69 -7.17 0.20
C ILE A 429 12.10 -6.97 -0.35
N ILE A 430 12.58 -7.89 -1.16
CA ILE A 430 13.94 -7.82 -1.72
C ILE A 430 14.09 -6.65 -2.69
N ALA A 431 13.08 -6.35 -3.51
CA ALA A 431 13.11 -5.19 -4.40
C ALA A 431 13.29 -3.87 -3.63
N ARG A 432 12.59 -3.73 -2.49
CA ARG A 432 12.76 -2.56 -1.61
C ARG A 432 14.16 -2.48 -1.01
N GLU A 433 14.68 -3.60 -0.52
CA GLU A 433 16.04 -3.67 0.04
C GLU A 433 17.11 -3.33 -1.00
N LEU A 434 16.95 -3.80 -2.23
CA LEU A 434 17.87 -3.53 -3.33
C LEU A 434 17.66 -2.14 -3.94
N GLY A 435 16.54 -1.48 -3.65
CA GLY A 435 16.20 -0.18 -4.22
C GLY A 435 15.91 -0.23 -5.73
N ILE A 436 15.37 -1.33 -6.24
CA ILE A 436 14.96 -1.49 -7.64
C ILE A 436 13.44 -1.57 -7.77
N PRO A 437 12.85 -1.15 -8.90
CA PRO A 437 11.42 -1.28 -9.11
C PRO A 437 11.01 -2.74 -9.30
N ALA A 438 9.82 -3.09 -8.77
CA ALA A 438 9.20 -4.36 -9.06
C ALA A 438 7.70 -4.19 -9.33
N VAL A 439 7.18 -5.02 -10.23
CA VAL A 439 5.74 -5.11 -10.50
C VAL A 439 5.32 -6.55 -10.21
N VAL A 440 4.51 -6.72 -9.19
CA VAL A 440 4.08 -8.05 -8.73
C VAL A 440 2.59 -8.27 -8.97
N GLY A 441 2.17 -9.53 -8.97
CA GLY A 441 0.75 -9.84 -9.15
C GLY A 441 0.22 -9.57 -10.55
N CYS A 442 1.05 -9.66 -11.58
CA CYS A 442 0.64 -9.41 -12.97
C CYS A 442 -0.30 -10.49 -13.57
N GLY A 443 -0.33 -11.68 -12.97
CA GLY A 443 -1.15 -12.79 -13.41
C GLY A 443 -0.54 -13.60 -14.55
N ASP A 444 -0.22 -12.98 -15.66
CA ASP A 444 0.20 -13.62 -16.91
C ASP A 444 1.45 -13.00 -17.58
N ALA A 445 2.28 -12.29 -16.82
CA ALA A 445 3.45 -11.60 -17.36
C ALA A 445 4.42 -12.56 -18.07
N THR A 446 4.59 -13.79 -17.55
CA THR A 446 5.46 -14.80 -18.17
C THR A 446 4.95 -15.30 -19.52
N GLU A 447 3.66 -15.15 -19.80
CA GLU A 447 3.03 -15.50 -21.08
C GLU A 447 3.02 -14.31 -22.06
N ARG A 448 2.84 -13.10 -21.54
CA ARG A 448 2.73 -11.87 -22.33
C ARG A 448 4.06 -11.27 -22.74
N LEU A 449 5.11 -11.44 -21.94
CA LEU A 449 6.43 -10.88 -22.21
C LEU A 449 7.31 -11.91 -22.92
N ASN A 450 7.96 -11.46 -23.98
CA ASN A 450 8.89 -12.31 -24.73
C ASN A 450 10.32 -12.07 -24.28
N ASP A 451 11.10 -13.14 -24.16
CA ASP A 451 12.50 -13.08 -23.78
C ASP A 451 13.30 -12.18 -24.73
N GLY A 452 14.14 -11.32 -24.17
CA GLY A 452 14.96 -10.37 -24.93
C GLY A 452 14.27 -9.08 -25.37
N THR A 453 12.96 -8.94 -25.18
CA THR A 453 12.25 -7.70 -25.51
C THR A 453 12.71 -6.56 -24.61
N LEU A 454 13.04 -5.41 -25.19
CA LEU A 454 13.39 -4.21 -24.41
C LEU A 454 12.12 -3.58 -23.84
N VAL A 455 12.12 -3.40 -22.54
CA VAL A 455 10.95 -2.86 -21.80
C VAL A 455 11.35 -1.79 -20.81
N THR A 456 10.36 -1.00 -20.42
CA THR A 456 10.44 -0.03 -19.32
C THR A 456 9.45 -0.46 -18.23
N VAL A 457 9.95 -0.66 -17.03
CA VAL A 457 9.15 -1.03 -15.85
C VAL A 457 8.97 0.21 -14.99
N SER A 458 7.74 0.72 -14.92
CA SER A 458 7.42 1.94 -14.18
C SER A 458 6.63 1.65 -12.91
N CYS A 459 7.18 2.08 -11.79
CA CYS A 459 6.50 2.13 -10.50
C CYS A 459 6.22 3.58 -10.04
N ALA A 460 6.36 4.55 -10.94
CA ALA A 460 6.26 5.98 -10.65
C ALA A 460 4.84 6.55 -10.83
N GLU A 461 3.85 5.72 -11.13
CA GLU A 461 2.50 6.15 -11.52
C GLU A 461 1.44 5.81 -10.47
N GLY A 462 1.84 5.42 -9.27
CA GLY A 462 0.97 5.08 -8.16
C GLY A 462 1.04 3.61 -7.76
N ASP A 463 -0.08 3.04 -7.33
CA ASP A 463 -0.16 1.65 -6.84
C ASP A 463 -0.04 0.62 -7.97
N THR A 464 -0.39 1.01 -9.18
CA THR A 464 -0.26 0.15 -10.35
C THR A 464 1.10 0.34 -11.00
N GLY A 465 1.82 -0.75 -11.14
CA GLY A 465 3.07 -0.81 -11.91
C GLY A 465 2.79 -1.26 -13.34
N PHE A 466 3.52 -0.69 -14.28
CA PHE A 466 3.36 -0.97 -15.70
C PHE A 466 4.65 -1.46 -16.33
N VAL A 467 4.54 -2.42 -17.22
CA VAL A 467 5.61 -2.82 -18.12
C VAL A 467 5.28 -2.32 -19.52
N TYR A 468 6.05 -1.34 -20.00
CA TYR A 468 5.87 -0.72 -21.31
C TYR A 468 6.81 -1.34 -22.34
N ASP A 469 6.35 -1.45 -23.57
CA ASP A 469 7.19 -1.82 -24.71
C ASP A 469 8.21 -0.73 -25.03
N GLY A 470 9.44 -1.11 -25.22
CA GLY A 470 10.55 -0.23 -25.60
C GLY A 470 11.22 0.47 -24.40
N LEU A 471 12.27 1.20 -24.71
CA LEU A 471 13.01 2.02 -23.74
C LEU A 471 12.45 3.46 -23.77
N LEU A 472 11.68 3.80 -22.74
CA LEU A 472 11.07 5.12 -22.63
C LEU A 472 12.00 6.10 -21.93
N GLU A 473 11.94 7.37 -22.34
CA GLU A 473 12.69 8.43 -21.71
C GLU A 473 12.15 8.74 -20.31
N THR A 474 13.06 8.83 -19.35
CA THR A 474 12.75 9.03 -17.93
C THR A 474 13.43 10.29 -17.42
N GLU A 475 12.71 11.11 -16.67
CA GLU A 475 13.25 12.23 -15.92
C GLU A 475 13.47 11.82 -14.46
N VAL A 476 14.64 12.10 -13.92
CA VAL A 476 15.00 11.84 -12.52
C VAL A 476 15.38 13.15 -11.87
N THR A 477 14.69 13.52 -10.79
CA THR A 477 14.94 14.74 -10.03
C THR A 477 15.22 14.41 -8.56
N GLU A 478 16.19 15.15 -7.99
CA GLU A 478 16.49 15.08 -6.57
C GLU A 478 15.57 16.02 -5.80
N VAL A 479 14.90 15.51 -4.75
CA VAL A 479 14.03 16.30 -3.89
C VAL A 479 14.80 16.75 -2.66
N ALA A 480 14.99 18.08 -2.53
CA ALA A 480 15.57 18.66 -1.32
C ALA A 480 14.57 18.58 -0.17
N ARG A 481 15.02 18.04 0.96
CA ARG A 481 14.28 18.07 2.23
C ARG A 481 14.81 19.23 3.07
N GLY A 482 13.91 20.03 3.60
CA GLY A 482 14.24 21.14 4.49
C GLY A 482 13.14 22.18 4.61
N ALA A 483 13.27 23.07 5.58
CA ALA A 483 12.38 24.20 5.71
C ALA A 483 12.52 25.13 4.51
N MET A 484 11.42 25.50 3.88
CA MET A 484 11.39 26.45 2.78
C MET A 484 11.24 27.88 3.32
N PRO A 485 11.82 28.89 2.65
CA PRO A 485 11.71 30.29 3.09
C PRO A 485 10.27 30.78 3.02
N GLU A 486 9.93 31.76 3.85
CA GLU A 486 8.65 32.43 3.77
C GLU A 486 8.55 33.29 2.50
N ILE A 487 7.42 33.25 1.82
CA ILE A 487 7.20 33.89 0.53
C ILE A 487 5.97 34.81 0.47
N GLY A 488 5.28 35.01 1.59
CA GLY A 488 4.12 35.88 1.70
C GLY A 488 2.81 35.34 1.11
N LEU A 489 2.78 34.08 0.66
CA LEU A 489 1.58 33.38 0.24
C LEU A 489 1.72 31.88 0.54
N LYS A 490 0.64 31.12 0.37
CA LYS A 490 0.64 29.67 0.59
C LYS A 490 0.82 28.94 -0.75
N ILE A 491 1.73 27.96 -0.77
CA ILE A 491 1.85 27.01 -1.87
C ILE A 491 1.02 25.77 -1.52
N MET A 492 0.07 25.48 -2.38
CA MET A 492 -0.77 24.28 -2.33
C MET A 492 -0.48 23.39 -3.54
N MET A 493 -1.07 22.22 -3.58
CA MET A 493 -0.85 21.24 -4.65
C MET A 493 -2.11 20.96 -5.44
N ASN A 494 -1.93 20.61 -6.72
CA ASN A 494 -2.91 19.97 -7.56
C ASN A 494 -2.70 18.47 -7.48
N VAL A 495 -3.69 17.71 -7.03
CA VAL A 495 -3.63 16.25 -6.91
C VAL A 495 -4.78 15.62 -7.67
N GLY A 496 -4.47 14.79 -8.64
CA GLY A 496 -5.47 14.03 -9.41
C GLY A 496 -5.53 12.57 -9.01
N ASN A 497 -4.36 11.93 -8.90
CA ASN A 497 -4.23 10.52 -8.57
C ASN A 497 -4.12 10.32 -7.05
N PRO A 498 -5.13 9.73 -6.39
CA PRO A 498 -5.07 9.49 -4.94
C PRO A 498 -3.91 8.61 -4.51
N GLN A 499 -3.48 7.70 -5.37
CA GLN A 499 -2.40 6.75 -5.07
C GLN A 499 -1.04 7.44 -4.88
N LEU A 500 -0.87 8.64 -5.40
CA LEU A 500 0.35 9.45 -5.25
C LEU A 500 0.30 10.42 -4.06
N ALA A 501 -0.84 10.50 -3.38
CA ALA A 501 -1.05 11.49 -2.33
C ALA A 501 -0.11 11.33 -1.14
N PHE A 502 0.18 10.09 -0.72
CA PHE A 502 1.09 9.82 0.41
C PHE A 502 2.54 10.21 0.10
N ASP A 503 2.93 10.17 -1.15
CA ASP A 503 4.23 10.66 -1.58
C ASP A 503 4.23 12.20 -1.66
N PHE A 504 3.26 12.78 -2.34
CA PHE A 504 3.19 14.23 -2.57
C PHE A 504 3.05 15.04 -1.29
N CYS A 505 2.35 14.51 -0.28
CA CYS A 505 2.16 15.23 0.98
C CYS A 505 3.47 15.48 1.74
N GLN A 506 4.53 14.77 1.41
CA GLN A 506 5.86 14.95 2.02
C GLN A 506 6.60 16.16 1.46
N LEU A 507 6.20 16.69 0.32
CA LEU A 507 6.71 17.96 -0.19
C LEU A 507 6.22 19.12 0.66
N PRO A 508 6.97 20.23 0.74
CA PRO A 508 6.50 21.44 1.42
C PRO A 508 5.18 21.91 0.81
N ASN A 509 4.15 22.10 1.62
CA ASN A 509 2.84 22.53 1.14
C ASN A 509 1.94 23.04 2.26
N ALA A 510 0.90 23.77 1.88
CA ALA A 510 -0.16 24.22 2.77
C ALA A 510 -1.49 23.48 2.54
N GLY A 511 -1.48 22.37 1.84
CA GLY A 511 -2.65 21.56 1.51
C GLY A 511 -2.84 21.37 0.01
N VAL A 512 -4.03 20.97 -0.36
CA VAL A 512 -4.45 20.72 -1.75
C VAL A 512 -5.44 21.79 -2.19
N GLY A 513 -5.04 22.61 -3.15
CA GLY A 513 -5.91 23.66 -3.71
C GLY A 513 -6.84 23.13 -4.80
N LEU A 514 -6.49 22.01 -5.40
CA LEU A 514 -7.32 21.34 -6.41
C LEU A 514 -7.11 19.83 -6.35
N ALA A 515 -8.11 19.12 -5.84
CA ALA A 515 -8.25 17.68 -5.99
C ALA A 515 -9.31 17.39 -7.06
N ARG A 516 -8.93 16.62 -8.09
CA ARG A 516 -9.81 16.34 -9.23
C ARG A 516 -10.45 14.95 -9.08
N LEU A 517 -11.77 14.89 -9.21
CA LEU A 517 -12.52 13.61 -9.21
C LEU A 517 -12.39 12.84 -10.51
N GLU A 518 -12.06 13.50 -11.59
CA GLU A 518 -12.02 12.89 -12.94
C GLU A 518 -11.08 11.71 -13.02
N PHE A 519 -9.91 11.78 -12.36
CA PHE A 519 -9.00 10.65 -12.32
C PHE A 519 -9.64 9.43 -11.64
N ILE A 520 -10.31 9.64 -10.52
CA ILE A 520 -10.98 8.57 -9.75
C ILE A 520 -12.07 7.94 -10.62
N ILE A 521 -12.90 8.75 -11.26
CA ILE A 521 -14.01 8.29 -12.10
C ILE A 521 -13.48 7.54 -13.33
N ASN A 522 -12.45 8.05 -13.99
CA ASN A 522 -11.86 7.39 -15.17
C ASN A 522 -11.17 6.09 -14.83
N ASN A 523 -10.33 6.08 -13.78
CA ASN A 523 -9.37 5.00 -13.57
C ASN A 523 -9.84 3.99 -12.52
N ASN A 524 -10.59 4.43 -11.50
CA ASN A 524 -11.04 3.55 -10.43
C ASN A 524 -12.47 3.05 -10.64
N ILE A 525 -13.26 3.73 -11.44
CA ILE A 525 -14.65 3.37 -11.76
C ILE A 525 -14.77 2.94 -13.21
N GLY A 526 -14.46 3.83 -14.15
CA GLY A 526 -14.45 3.55 -15.59
C GLY A 526 -15.83 3.46 -16.26
N VAL A 527 -16.91 3.53 -15.49
CA VAL A 527 -18.29 3.39 -15.96
C VAL A 527 -19.04 4.69 -15.79
N HIS A 528 -19.85 5.05 -16.79
CA HIS A 528 -20.71 6.24 -16.71
C HIS A 528 -21.68 6.14 -15.52
N PRO A 529 -21.86 7.19 -14.70
CA PRO A 529 -22.70 7.12 -13.50
C PRO A 529 -24.16 6.75 -13.79
N LYS A 530 -24.70 7.13 -14.94
CA LYS A 530 -26.06 6.75 -15.31
C LYS A 530 -26.22 5.27 -15.68
N ALA A 531 -25.18 4.63 -16.20
CA ALA A 531 -25.17 3.18 -16.38
C ALA A 531 -25.19 2.44 -15.02
N ILE A 532 -24.49 2.98 -14.03
CA ILE A 532 -24.57 2.49 -12.65
C ILE A 532 -25.99 2.61 -12.08
N LEU A 533 -26.66 3.74 -12.31
CA LEU A 533 -28.01 3.98 -11.78
C LEU A 533 -29.08 3.15 -12.51
N ASP A 534 -28.95 2.95 -13.80
CA ASP A 534 -29.90 2.17 -14.60
C ASP A 534 -29.75 0.65 -14.41
N TYR A 535 -28.63 0.19 -13.87
CA TYR A 535 -28.45 -1.23 -13.56
C TYR A 535 -29.59 -1.77 -12.68
N PRO A 536 -30.20 -2.93 -12.97
CA PRO A 536 -29.81 -3.93 -13.99
C PRO A 536 -30.49 -3.75 -15.36
N ASN A 537 -31.25 -2.68 -15.60
CA ASN A 537 -32.04 -2.42 -16.79
C ASN A 537 -31.22 -1.82 -17.93
N ILE A 538 -30.13 -2.49 -18.28
CA ILE A 538 -29.18 -2.13 -19.34
C ILE A 538 -28.94 -3.36 -20.23
N ASP A 539 -28.31 -3.15 -21.39
CA ASP A 539 -28.00 -4.27 -22.29
C ASP A 539 -27.01 -5.28 -21.62
N ALA A 540 -27.04 -6.50 -22.15
CA ALA A 540 -26.29 -7.62 -21.52
C ALA A 540 -24.78 -7.40 -21.45
N ASP A 541 -24.17 -6.77 -22.45
CA ASP A 541 -22.73 -6.51 -22.46
C ASP A 541 -22.34 -5.43 -21.45
N LEU A 542 -23.12 -4.36 -21.38
CA LEU A 542 -22.94 -3.30 -20.40
C LEU A 542 -23.19 -3.83 -18.98
N LYS A 543 -24.19 -4.68 -18.79
CA LYS A 543 -24.46 -5.32 -17.50
C LYS A 543 -23.27 -6.15 -17.00
N LYS A 544 -22.65 -6.95 -17.88
CA LYS A 544 -21.44 -7.73 -17.53
C LYS A 544 -20.28 -6.82 -17.16
N ALA A 545 -20.06 -5.74 -17.92
CA ALA A 545 -19.00 -4.79 -17.63
C ALA A 545 -19.19 -4.12 -16.27
N VAL A 546 -20.42 -3.70 -15.94
CA VAL A 546 -20.76 -3.11 -14.63
C VAL A 546 -20.53 -4.11 -13.49
N GLU A 547 -21.03 -5.34 -13.63
CA GLU A 547 -20.85 -6.40 -12.63
C GLU A 547 -19.37 -6.74 -12.41
N SER A 548 -18.57 -6.72 -13.47
CA SER A 548 -17.14 -7.00 -13.40
C SER A 548 -16.39 -5.97 -12.56
N VAL A 549 -16.64 -4.68 -12.76
CA VAL A 549 -15.96 -3.63 -12.00
C VAL A 549 -16.49 -3.49 -10.57
N ALA A 550 -17.76 -3.81 -10.33
CA ALA A 550 -18.43 -3.66 -9.03
C ALA A 550 -18.20 -4.87 -8.08
N ARG A 551 -17.37 -5.81 -8.44
CA ARG A 551 -17.04 -6.96 -7.59
C ARG A 551 -16.56 -6.53 -6.20
N GLY A 552 -17.00 -7.23 -5.17
CA GLY A 552 -16.63 -6.93 -3.78
C GLY A 552 -17.50 -5.87 -3.12
N HIS A 553 -18.42 -5.25 -3.83
CA HIS A 553 -19.35 -4.23 -3.32
C HIS A 553 -20.80 -4.74 -3.28
N ALA A 554 -21.59 -4.15 -2.40
CA ALA A 554 -22.99 -4.56 -2.20
C ALA A 554 -23.86 -4.37 -3.46
N SER A 555 -23.55 -3.37 -4.26
CA SER A 555 -24.26 -3.04 -5.50
C SER A 555 -23.35 -2.17 -6.39
N PRO A 556 -23.66 -2.00 -7.68
CA PRO A 556 -22.98 -1.04 -8.53
C PRO A 556 -23.02 0.39 -7.98
N ARG A 557 -24.15 0.80 -7.44
CA ARG A 557 -24.29 2.12 -6.81
C ARG A 557 -23.38 2.28 -5.61
N ALA A 558 -23.32 1.29 -4.73
CA ALA A 558 -22.38 1.27 -3.59
C ALA A 558 -20.93 1.33 -4.07
N PHE A 559 -20.58 0.59 -5.11
CA PHE A 559 -19.24 0.63 -5.74
C PHE A 559 -18.87 2.05 -6.18
N TYR A 560 -19.74 2.76 -6.89
CA TYR A 560 -19.47 4.12 -7.35
C TYR A 560 -19.21 5.07 -6.18
N VAL A 561 -20.10 5.06 -5.19
CA VAL A 561 -19.98 5.90 -3.99
C VAL A 561 -18.72 5.54 -3.18
N ASP A 562 -18.46 4.25 -2.99
CA ASP A 562 -17.28 3.78 -2.27
C ASP A 562 -15.98 4.24 -2.94
N LYS A 563 -15.88 4.12 -4.25
CA LYS A 563 -14.65 4.49 -4.98
C LYS A 563 -14.41 6.00 -4.99
N VAL A 564 -15.44 6.80 -5.13
CA VAL A 564 -15.31 8.26 -5.00
C VAL A 564 -14.89 8.63 -3.56
N ALA A 565 -15.58 8.07 -2.57
CA ALA A 565 -15.26 8.31 -1.16
C ALA A 565 -13.83 7.90 -0.81
N GLU A 566 -13.38 6.72 -1.24
CA GLU A 566 -12.03 6.22 -1.00
C GLU A 566 -10.96 7.12 -1.64
N GLY A 567 -11.18 7.58 -2.87
CA GLY A 567 -10.23 8.49 -3.53
C GLY A 567 -10.10 9.82 -2.81
N VAL A 568 -11.23 10.43 -2.46
CA VAL A 568 -11.26 11.70 -1.69
C VAL A 568 -10.66 11.51 -0.30
N ALA A 569 -11.04 10.44 0.39
CA ALA A 569 -10.53 10.14 1.73
C ALA A 569 -9.02 9.90 1.75
N THR A 570 -8.47 9.25 0.74
CA THR A 570 -7.03 9.01 0.63
C THR A 570 -6.27 10.33 0.51
N ILE A 571 -6.73 11.24 -0.34
CA ILE A 571 -6.11 12.57 -0.48
C ILE A 571 -6.25 13.37 0.83
N ALA A 572 -7.44 13.40 1.41
CA ALA A 572 -7.70 14.13 2.65
C ALA A 572 -6.87 13.59 3.82
N ALA A 573 -6.74 12.29 3.95
CA ALA A 573 -5.91 11.64 4.98
C ALA A 573 -4.43 11.96 4.81
N ALA A 574 -3.94 11.95 3.56
CA ALA A 574 -2.54 12.26 3.27
C ALA A 574 -2.14 13.67 3.73
N PHE A 575 -3.02 14.64 3.55
CA PHE A 575 -2.75 16.05 3.87
C PHE A 575 -3.33 16.50 5.21
N TRP A 576 -4.03 15.62 5.93
CA TRP A 576 -4.63 15.93 7.22
C TRP A 576 -3.62 16.57 8.19
N PRO A 577 -3.94 17.66 8.93
CA PRO A 577 -5.22 18.40 8.95
C PRO A 577 -5.30 19.60 7.98
N LYS A 578 -4.40 19.67 7.01
CA LYS A 578 -4.37 20.77 6.03
C LYS A 578 -5.58 20.69 5.10
N PRO A 579 -6.09 21.85 4.61
CA PRO A 579 -7.27 21.85 3.74
C PRO A 579 -7.02 21.10 2.43
N VAL A 580 -8.04 20.39 1.99
CA VAL A 580 -8.10 19.72 0.68
C VAL A 580 -9.36 20.18 -0.03
N ILE A 581 -9.20 20.98 -1.07
CA ILE A 581 -10.33 21.52 -1.85
C ILE A 581 -10.62 20.53 -2.99
N VAL A 582 -11.76 19.86 -2.89
CA VAL A 582 -12.20 18.85 -3.86
C VAL A 582 -13.12 19.51 -4.88
N ARG A 583 -12.69 19.56 -6.12
CA ARG A 583 -13.54 20.01 -7.22
C ARG A 583 -14.49 18.89 -7.62
N LEU A 584 -15.78 19.16 -7.62
CA LEU A 584 -16.81 18.29 -8.14
C LEU A 584 -16.52 17.97 -9.62
N SER A 585 -17.01 16.84 -10.12
CA SER A 585 -16.65 16.33 -11.44
C SER A 585 -16.90 17.36 -12.54
N ASP A 586 -15.92 17.59 -13.40
CA ASP A 586 -15.95 18.57 -14.49
C ASP A 586 -15.61 17.93 -15.83
N PHE A 587 -16.21 16.78 -16.12
CA PHE A 587 -16.14 16.21 -17.44
C PHE A 587 -17.03 16.97 -18.43
N LYS A 588 -16.49 17.19 -19.61
CA LYS A 588 -17.29 17.59 -20.78
C LYS A 588 -18.02 16.38 -21.33
N SER A 589 -19.06 16.60 -22.14
CA SER A 589 -19.86 15.52 -22.74
C SER A 589 -19.02 14.53 -23.56
N ASN A 590 -18.03 15.00 -24.30
CA ASN A 590 -17.12 14.15 -25.07
C ASN A 590 -16.19 13.28 -24.17
N GLU A 591 -15.89 13.75 -22.99
CA GLU A 591 -15.09 12.99 -21.99
C GLU A 591 -15.95 11.94 -21.30
N TYR A 592 -17.15 12.27 -20.86
CA TYR A 592 -18.11 11.32 -20.30
C TYR A 592 -18.49 10.21 -21.29
N ARG A 593 -18.54 10.52 -22.60
CA ARG A 593 -18.81 9.52 -23.65
C ARG A 593 -17.77 8.40 -23.69
N LYS A 594 -16.56 8.66 -23.27
CA LYS A 594 -15.46 7.67 -23.24
C LYS A 594 -15.58 6.65 -22.12
N LEU A 595 -16.38 6.95 -21.09
CA LEU A 595 -16.67 5.98 -20.04
C LEU A 595 -17.53 4.84 -20.58
N ILE A 596 -17.41 3.66 -19.96
CA ILE A 596 -18.24 2.50 -20.34
C ILE A 596 -19.72 2.88 -20.24
N GLY A 597 -20.46 2.70 -21.32
CA GLY A 597 -21.86 3.09 -21.44
C GLY A 597 -22.10 4.59 -21.73
N GLY A 598 -21.04 5.40 -21.78
CA GLY A 598 -21.18 6.86 -21.93
C GLY A 598 -21.86 7.31 -23.21
N SER A 599 -21.66 6.63 -24.33
CA SER A 599 -22.30 6.96 -25.61
C SER A 599 -23.82 6.87 -25.57
N ARG A 600 -24.40 6.09 -24.66
CA ARG A 600 -25.85 5.96 -24.47
C ARG A 600 -26.45 7.19 -23.80
N TYR A 601 -25.71 7.89 -22.96
CA TYR A 601 -26.24 8.92 -22.06
C TYR A 601 -25.79 10.33 -22.40
N GLU A 602 -24.73 10.51 -23.13
CA GLU A 602 -24.16 11.81 -23.39
C GLU A 602 -24.58 12.34 -24.78
N PRO A 603 -24.97 13.64 -24.88
CA PRO A 603 -25.23 14.25 -26.14
C PRO A 603 -23.95 14.42 -26.99
N GLU A 604 -24.10 14.44 -28.30
CA GLU A 604 -23.06 14.94 -29.19
C GLU A 604 -23.17 16.46 -29.28
N GLU A 605 -22.13 17.15 -28.89
CA GLU A 605 -22.06 18.59 -28.89
C GLU A 605 -20.96 19.07 -29.84
N GLU A 606 -21.27 20.12 -30.64
CA GLU A 606 -20.23 20.72 -31.51
C GLU A 606 -19.12 21.36 -30.73
N ASN A 607 -19.43 21.95 -29.58
CA ASN A 607 -18.45 22.57 -28.69
C ASN A 607 -18.66 22.15 -27.23
N PRO A 608 -18.15 21.00 -26.82
CA PRO A 608 -18.32 20.51 -25.45
C PRO A 608 -17.75 21.44 -24.38
N MET A 609 -16.77 22.27 -24.72
CA MET A 609 -16.19 23.26 -23.80
C MET A 609 -17.25 24.24 -23.30
N LEU A 610 -18.18 24.67 -24.17
CA LEU A 610 -19.28 25.58 -23.86
C LEU A 610 -20.61 24.86 -23.56
N GLY A 611 -20.55 23.53 -23.47
CA GLY A 611 -21.71 22.69 -23.43
C GLY A 611 -22.18 22.28 -22.02
N PHE A 612 -22.62 21.03 -21.95
CA PHE A 612 -23.22 20.42 -20.77
C PHE A 612 -22.15 19.97 -19.76
N ARG A 613 -21.71 20.90 -18.94
CA ARG A 613 -20.66 20.68 -17.95
C ARG A 613 -20.87 21.52 -16.68
N GLY A 614 -20.21 21.11 -15.58
CA GLY A 614 -20.17 21.84 -14.32
C GLY A 614 -21.54 22.03 -13.68
N ALA A 615 -21.79 23.20 -13.10
CA ALA A 615 -23.00 23.49 -12.35
C ALA A 615 -24.28 23.24 -13.16
N ALA A 616 -24.28 23.58 -14.46
CA ALA A 616 -25.44 23.34 -15.34
C ALA A 616 -25.82 21.86 -15.42
N ARG A 617 -24.83 20.98 -15.40
CA ARG A 617 -25.03 19.53 -15.40
C ARG A 617 -25.66 19.05 -14.09
N TYR A 618 -25.15 19.49 -12.95
CA TYR A 618 -25.59 19.04 -11.63
C TYR A 618 -27.06 19.40 -11.34
N ILE A 619 -27.48 20.59 -11.73
CA ILE A 619 -28.86 21.06 -11.49
C ILE A 619 -29.84 20.53 -12.51
N SER A 620 -29.42 19.91 -13.60
CA SER A 620 -30.29 19.33 -14.59
C SER A 620 -31.03 18.11 -14.05
N ALA A 621 -32.26 17.91 -14.49
CA ALA A 621 -33.04 16.72 -14.16
C ALA A 621 -32.37 15.43 -14.65
N GLU A 622 -31.62 15.52 -15.73
CA GLU A 622 -30.96 14.37 -16.37
C GLU A 622 -29.76 13.85 -15.61
N PHE A 623 -29.08 14.71 -14.84
CA PHE A 623 -27.83 14.32 -14.14
C PHE A 623 -27.93 14.40 -12.62
N ARG A 624 -29.01 14.89 -12.07
CA ARG A 624 -29.17 15.15 -10.63
C ARG A 624 -28.96 13.92 -9.76
N GLU A 625 -29.45 12.75 -10.16
CA GLU A 625 -29.28 11.50 -9.42
C GLU A 625 -27.83 11.00 -9.47
N ALA A 626 -27.15 11.17 -10.60
CA ALA A 626 -25.73 10.87 -10.73
C ALA A 626 -24.89 11.79 -9.83
N PHE A 627 -25.23 13.08 -9.82
CA PHE A 627 -24.57 14.04 -8.93
C PHE A 627 -24.81 13.74 -7.44
N ALA A 628 -25.97 13.21 -7.10
CA ALA A 628 -26.30 12.80 -5.74
C ALA A 628 -25.30 11.74 -5.20
N MET A 629 -24.79 10.87 -6.05
CA MET A 629 -23.78 9.89 -5.66
C MET A 629 -22.43 10.55 -5.27
N GLU A 630 -22.02 11.58 -6.00
CA GLU A 630 -20.80 12.36 -5.62
C GLU A 630 -21.00 13.05 -4.27
N CYS A 631 -22.15 13.68 -4.07
CA CYS A 631 -22.49 14.35 -2.82
C CYS A 631 -22.51 13.38 -1.65
N GLU A 632 -23.07 12.20 -1.82
CA GLU A 632 -23.10 11.14 -0.79
C GLU A 632 -21.68 10.70 -0.42
N ALA A 633 -20.81 10.53 -1.40
CA ALA A 633 -19.41 10.15 -1.18
C ALA A 633 -18.67 11.22 -0.35
N ILE A 634 -18.80 12.49 -0.71
CA ILE A 634 -18.15 13.59 0.00
C ILE A 634 -18.73 13.75 1.41
N ARG A 635 -20.03 13.63 1.58
CA ARG A 635 -20.67 13.64 2.89
C ARG A 635 -20.17 12.53 3.79
N ARG A 636 -20.01 11.30 3.27
CA ARG A 636 -19.43 10.17 3.99
C ARG A 636 -18.02 10.49 4.48
N VAL A 637 -17.17 11.04 3.61
CA VAL A 637 -15.80 11.39 3.96
C VAL A 637 -15.76 12.45 5.07
N ARG A 638 -16.56 13.48 4.96
CA ARG A 638 -16.57 14.57 5.94
C ARG A 638 -17.20 14.17 7.28
N ASN A 639 -18.34 13.48 7.25
CA ASN A 639 -19.14 13.18 8.45
C ASN A 639 -18.80 11.84 9.07
N ASP A 640 -18.91 10.75 8.32
CA ASP A 640 -18.74 9.39 8.85
C ASP A 640 -17.26 9.08 9.11
N MET A 641 -16.38 9.54 8.24
CA MET A 641 -14.94 9.36 8.36
C MET A 641 -14.25 10.51 9.14
N GLY A 642 -14.96 11.61 9.38
CA GLY A 642 -14.44 12.72 10.16
C GLY A 642 -13.32 13.54 9.49
N LEU A 643 -13.12 13.39 8.18
CA LEU A 643 -12.12 14.14 7.42
C LEU A 643 -12.67 15.51 7.01
N THR A 644 -12.85 16.37 8.00
CA THR A 644 -13.44 17.70 7.87
C THR A 644 -12.54 18.72 7.15
N ASN A 645 -11.30 18.36 6.85
CA ASN A 645 -10.40 19.17 6.03
C ASN A 645 -10.80 19.18 4.54
N VAL A 646 -11.72 18.33 4.12
CA VAL A 646 -12.30 18.36 2.77
C VAL A 646 -13.19 19.59 2.62
N GLN A 647 -12.86 20.44 1.64
CA GLN A 647 -13.67 21.56 1.21
C GLN A 647 -14.20 21.26 -0.21
N VAL A 648 -15.33 21.84 -0.56
CA VAL A 648 -15.99 21.55 -1.84
C VAL A 648 -15.83 22.72 -2.80
N MET A 649 -15.49 22.43 -4.05
CA MET A 649 -15.39 23.43 -5.12
C MET A 649 -16.31 23.10 -6.28
N VAL A 650 -17.10 24.09 -6.70
CA VAL A 650 -18.04 23.97 -7.82
C VAL A 650 -17.40 24.52 -9.09
N PRO A 651 -17.27 23.69 -10.15
CA PRO A 651 -16.72 24.12 -11.43
C PRO A 651 -17.79 24.75 -12.32
N PHE A 652 -17.34 25.65 -13.17
CA PHE A 652 -18.07 26.18 -14.32
C PHE A 652 -19.48 26.70 -14.01
N VAL A 653 -19.52 27.68 -13.12
CA VAL A 653 -20.76 28.38 -12.74
C VAL A 653 -20.92 29.60 -13.63
N ARG A 654 -21.88 29.59 -14.55
CA ARG A 654 -22.04 30.64 -15.57
C ARG A 654 -22.77 31.87 -15.08
N THR A 655 -23.84 31.64 -14.30
CA THR A 655 -24.77 32.71 -13.91
C THR A 655 -25.02 32.71 -12.39
N LEU A 656 -25.51 33.83 -11.89
CA LEU A 656 -25.95 33.95 -10.51
C LEU A 656 -27.11 32.98 -10.19
N GLY A 657 -27.99 32.74 -11.13
CA GLY A 657 -29.07 31.77 -10.97
C GLY A 657 -28.53 30.34 -10.85
N GLN A 658 -27.48 29.97 -11.59
CA GLN A 658 -26.84 28.68 -11.43
C GLN A 658 -26.16 28.58 -10.06
N ALA A 659 -25.48 29.63 -9.61
CA ALA A 659 -24.85 29.67 -8.29
C ALA A 659 -25.90 29.44 -7.19
N GLU A 660 -27.02 30.11 -7.23
CA GLU A 660 -28.09 29.91 -6.26
C GLU A 660 -28.62 28.46 -6.29
N ARG A 661 -28.96 27.94 -7.46
CA ARG A 661 -29.50 26.58 -7.59
C ARG A 661 -28.54 25.48 -7.19
N VAL A 662 -27.25 25.58 -7.55
CA VAL A 662 -26.26 24.56 -7.19
C VAL A 662 -25.96 24.55 -5.70
N THR A 663 -25.90 25.73 -5.06
CA THR A 663 -25.67 25.81 -3.61
C THR A 663 -26.88 25.29 -2.83
N GLN A 664 -28.09 25.54 -3.29
CA GLN A 664 -29.32 24.95 -2.74
C GLN A 664 -29.33 23.43 -2.88
N LEU A 665 -28.95 22.91 -4.05
CA LEU A 665 -28.90 21.49 -4.31
C LEU A 665 -27.86 20.80 -3.41
N LEU A 666 -26.69 21.39 -3.23
CA LEU A 666 -25.66 20.88 -2.31
C LEU A 666 -26.18 20.82 -0.87
N GLY A 667 -26.86 21.86 -0.40
CA GLY A 667 -27.50 21.87 0.92
C GLY A 667 -28.55 20.76 1.09
N GLN A 668 -29.38 20.54 0.08
CA GLN A 668 -30.37 19.44 0.05
C GLN A 668 -29.71 18.06 0.09
N GLN A 669 -28.49 17.92 -0.47
CA GLN A 669 -27.71 16.69 -0.46
C GLN A 669 -26.86 16.52 0.80
N GLY A 670 -27.01 17.37 1.79
CA GLY A 670 -26.27 17.30 3.06
C GLY A 670 -24.89 17.94 3.03
N LEU A 671 -24.58 18.73 2.02
CA LEU A 671 -23.36 19.52 1.90
C LEU A 671 -23.68 21.01 2.06
N GLN A 672 -24.15 21.35 3.24
CA GLN A 672 -24.53 22.73 3.58
C GLN A 672 -23.29 23.56 3.88
N ARG A 673 -23.16 24.70 3.20
CA ARG A 673 -22.11 25.68 3.44
C ARG A 673 -22.08 26.10 4.92
N GLY A 674 -20.88 26.05 5.52
CA GLY A 674 -20.65 26.39 6.91
C GLY A 674 -20.88 25.26 7.92
N GLU A 675 -21.60 24.21 7.56
CA GLU A 675 -21.85 23.08 8.44
C GLU A 675 -20.56 22.27 8.68
N ASN A 676 -20.25 22.01 9.94
CA ASN A 676 -19.00 21.33 10.35
C ASN A 676 -17.73 21.97 9.74
N GLY A 677 -17.74 23.30 9.58
CA GLY A 677 -16.63 24.05 9.03
C GLY A 677 -16.43 23.92 7.52
N MET A 678 -17.42 23.40 6.79
CA MET A 678 -17.31 23.25 5.34
C MET A 678 -17.25 24.60 4.63
N LYS A 679 -16.18 24.81 3.88
CA LYS A 679 -16.06 25.93 2.94
C LYS A 679 -16.56 25.49 1.57
N LEU A 680 -17.32 26.36 0.92
CA LEU A 680 -17.79 26.17 -0.44
C LEU A 680 -17.08 27.19 -1.35
N ILE A 681 -16.25 26.66 -2.22
CA ILE A 681 -15.41 27.43 -3.15
C ILE A 681 -15.98 27.37 -4.56
N MET A 682 -15.89 28.46 -5.30
CA MET A 682 -16.25 28.49 -6.72
C MET A 682 -14.97 28.53 -7.56
N MET A 683 -14.93 27.68 -8.60
CA MET A 683 -13.92 27.85 -9.64
C MET A 683 -14.24 29.14 -10.43
N CYS A 684 -13.39 30.14 -10.32
CA CYS A 684 -13.48 31.38 -11.06
C CYS A 684 -12.82 31.21 -12.42
N GLU A 685 -13.58 30.78 -13.41
CA GLU A 685 -13.05 30.39 -14.72
C GLU A 685 -13.91 30.84 -15.91
N VAL A 686 -15.07 31.41 -15.64
CA VAL A 686 -15.90 32.05 -16.63
C VAL A 686 -15.80 33.57 -16.44
N PRO A 687 -15.64 34.39 -17.48
CA PRO A 687 -15.53 35.86 -17.32
C PRO A 687 -16.61 36.50 -16.48
N SER A 688 -17.86 36.00 -16.53
CA SER A 688 -18.96 36.46 -15.68
C SER A 688 -18.66 36.37 -14.18
N ASN A 689 -17.84 35.39 -13.78
CA ASN A 689 -17.46 35.17 -12.37
C ASN A 689 -16.62 36.33 -11.84
N ALA A 690 -15.71 36.85 -12.62
CA ALA A 690 -14.86 37.99 -12.26
C ALA A 690 -15.62 39.31 -12.35
N ILE A 691 -16.44 39.47 -13.37
CA ILE A 691 -17.26 40.69 -13.60
C ILE A 691 -18.26 40.91 -12.46
N LEU A 692 -18.91 39.84 -12.01
CA LEU A 692 -19.90 39.86 -10.91
C LEU A 692 -19.37 39.21 -9.63
N ALA A 693 -18.08 39.32 -9.39
CA ALA A 693 -17.39 38.63 -8.32
C ALA A 693 -18.04 38.85 -6.93
N GLU A 694 -18.36 40.08 -6.59
CA GLU A 694 -19.00 40.42 -5.31
C GLU A 694 -20.35 39.73 -5.13
N ARG A 695 -21.11 39.57 -6.20
CA ARG A 695 -22.42 38.94 -6.19
C ARG A 695 -22.32 37.41 -6.11
N PHE A 696 -21.38 36.79 -6.80
CA PHE A 696 -21.10 35.36 -6.65
C PHE A 696 -20.61 35.00 -5.24
N LEU A 697 -19.83 35.87 -4.60
CA LEU A 697 -19.37 35.67 -3.24
C LEU A 697 -20.48 35.66 -2.17
N GLN A 698 -21.70 36.01 -2.51
CA GLN A 698 -22.85 35.79 -1.61
C GLN A 698 -23.13 34.29 -1.43
N TYR A 699 -22.79 33.48 -2.41
CA TYR A 699 -23.05 32.03 -2.42
C TYR A 699 -21.82 31.20 -2.01
N PHE A 700 -20.62 31.78 -2.09
CA PHE A 700 -19.36 31.06 -1.88
C PHE A 700 -18.47 31.73 -0.82
N ASP A 701 -17.63 30.91 -0.22
CA ASP A 701 -16.64 31.35 0.79
C ASP A 701 -15.33 31.84 0.17
N GLY A 702 -15.17 31.70 -1.13
CA GLY A 702 -14.00 32.15 -1.85
C GLY A 702 -13.98 31.61 -3.28
N PHE A 703 -12.91 31.97 -3.97
CA PHE A 703 -12.66 31.52 -5.34
C PHE A 703 -11.35 30.79 -5.49
N SER A 704 -11.30 29.88 -6.43
CA SER A 704 -10.08 29.37 -7.02
C SER A 704 -10.09 29.74 -8.50
N ILE A 705 -9.08 30.48 -8.95
CA ILE A 705 -9.00 30.91 -10.34
C ILE A 705 -8.57 29.76 -11.23
N GLY A 706 -9.41 29.36 -12.16
CA GLY A 706 -9.11 28.42 -13.23
C GLY A 706 -8.59 29.16 -14.44
N SER A 707 -7.30 29.53 -14.41
CA SER A 707 -6.74 30.47 -15.39
C SER A 707 -6.72 29.94 -16.83
N ASN A 708 -6.67 28.63 -17.02
CA ASN A 708 -6.74 28.00 -18.33
C ASN A 708 -8.08 28.27 -19.01
N ASP A 709 -9.18 27.91 -18.37
CA ASP A 709 -10.53 28.10 -18.90
C ASP A 709 -10.87 29.61 -18.98
N LEU A 710 -10.47 30.38 -17.97
CA LEU A 710 -10.65 31.83 -17.99
C LEU A 710 -9.99 32.49 -19.18
N THR A 711 -8.76 32.10 -19.51
CA THR A 711 -8.01 32.62 -20.67
C THR A 711 -8.70 32.22 -21.98
N GLN A 712 -9.08 30.96 -22.14
CA GLN A 712 -9.80 30.48 -23.31
C GLN A 712 -11.08 31.29 -23.57
N LEU A 713 -11.88 31.47 -22.53
CA LEU A 713 -13.17 32.16 -22.65
C LEU A 713 -13.03 33.67 -22.80
N THR A 714 -12.05 34.27 -22.18
CA THR A 714 -11.76 35.72 -22.30
C THR A 714 -11.28 36.08 -23.69
N LEU A 715 -10.38 35.29 -24.26
CA LEU A 715 -9.75 35.54 -25.54
C LEU A 715 -10.50 34.87 -26.72
N GLY A 716 -11.45 33.97 -26.42
CA GLY A 716 -12.14 33.19 -27.47
C GLY A 716 -11.20 32.25 -28.21
N LEU A 717 -10.25 31.64 -27.49
CA LEU A 717 -9.25 30.73 -28.02
C LEU A 717 -9.46 29.32 -27.50
N ASP A 718 -9.19 28.31 -28.33
CA ASP A 718 -9.07 26.93 -27.90
C ASP A 718 -7.59 26.63 -27.58
N ARG A 719 -7.30 26.32 -26.32
CA ARG A 719 -5.96 25.97 -25.85
C ARG A 719 -5.36 24.77 -26.61
N ASP A 720 -6.22 23.82 -26.96
CA ASP A 720 -5.84 22.57 -27.61
C ASP A 720 -5.95 22.65 -29.15
N SER A 721 -6.04 23.87 -29.70
CA SER A 721 -6.09 24.09 -31.14
C SER A 721 -4.84 23.54 -31.83
N GLY A 722 -5.02 22.72 -32.84
CA GLY A 722 -3.94 22.23 -33.68
C GLY A 722 -3.31 23.29 -34.56
N LEU A 723 -3.82 24.53 -34.54
CA LEU A 723 -3.32 25.67 -35.29
C LEU A 723 -2.32 26.46 -34.44
N GLU A 724 -1.02 26.35 -34.75
CA GLU A 724 0.06 27.05 -34.03
C GLU A 724 -0.19 28.56 -33.91
N LEU A 725 -0.77 29.17 -34.94
CA LEU A 725 -1.10 30.60 -34.97
C LEU A 725 -2.05 31.00 -33.82
N LEU A 726 -3.05 30.16 -33.52
CA LEU A 726 -4.01 30.41 -32.43
C LEU A 726 -3.42 30.04 -31.09
N ALA A 727 -2.69 28.94 -31.01
CA ALA A 727 -2.03 28.50 -29.77
C ALA A 727 -1.03 29.54 -29.23
N ALA A 728 -0.38 30.29 -30.14
CA ALA A 728 0.59 31.33 -29.76
C ALA A 728 -0.04 32.54 -29.04
N ASP A 729 -1.32 32.80 -29.26
CA ASP A 729 -2.05 33.88 -28.59
C ASP A 729 -2.57 33.48 -27.17
N PHE A 730 -2.51 32.20 -26.84
CA PHE A 730 -2.94 31.72 -25.52
C PHE A 730 -1.87 32.09 -24.49
N ASP A 731 -2.14 33.12 -23.69
CA ASP A 731 -1.26 33.58 -22.62
C ASP A 731 -2.11 34.03 -21.42
N GLU A 732 -1.95 33.33 -20.28
CA GLU A 732 -2.63 33.65 -19.04
C GLU A 732 -2.23 35.04 -18.49
N ARG A 733 -1.17 35.64 -18.98
CA ARG A 733 -0.69 36.99 -18.64
C ARG A 733 -1.27 38.08 -19.53
N ASP A 734 -2.12 37.72 -20.48
CA ASP A 734 -2.77 38.72 -21.34
C ASP A 734 -3.48 39.79 -20.47
N PRO A 735 -3.36 41.09 -20.83
CA PRO A 735 -3.96 42.17 -20.06
C PRO A 735 -5.48 42.01 -19.78
N ALA A 736 -6.22 41.44 -20.72
CA ALA A 736 -7.64 41.17 -20.52
C ALA A 736 -7.89 40.10 -19.43
N VAL A 737 -7.06 39.07 -19.42
CA VAL A 737 -7.12 37.99 -18.42
C VAL A 737 -6.69 38.51 -17.06
N THR A 738 -5.57 39.20 -16.95
CA THR A 738 -5.06 39.76 -15.71
C THR A 738 -6.00 40.81 -15.11
N ALA A 739 -6.72 41.58 -15.95
CA ALA A 739 -7.75 42.50 -15.49
C ALA A 739 -8.88 41.76 -14.76
N LEU A 740 -9.34 40.63 -15.30
CA LEU A 740 -10.38 39.80 -14.66
C LEU A 740 -9.86 39.13 -13.40
N ILE A 741 -8.66 38.61 -13.42
CA ILE A 741 -8.01 38.03 -12.23
C ILE A 741 -7.90 39.06 -11.11
N SER A 742 -7.46 40.28 -11.43
CA SER A 742 -7.34 41.36 -10.46
C SER A 742 -8.69 41.73 -9.84
N GLN A 743 -9.77 41.77 -10.62
CA GLN A 743 -11.12 42.01 -10.12
C GLN A 743 -11.55 40.93 -9.13
N ALA A 744 -11.34 39.65 -9.46
CA ALA A 744 -11.66 38.55 -8.58
C ALA A 744 -10.88 38.58 -7.27
N ILE A 745 -9.59 38.87 -7.33
CA ILE A 745 -8.73 38.95 -6.13
C ILE A 745 -9.20 40.10 -5.23
N ARG A 746 -9.45 41.29 -5.79
CA ARG A 746 -9.90 42.45 -5.01
C ARG A 746 -11.25 42.21 -4.34
N ALA A 747 -12.22 41.58 -5.03
CA ALA A 747 -13.51 41.25 -4.46
C ALA A 747 -13.40 40.30 -3.26
N CYS A 748 -12.59 39.26 -3.39
CA CYS A 748 -12.35 38.31 -2.28
C CYS A 748 -11.67 38.97 -1.09
N LEU A 749 -10.63 39.76 -1.33
CA LEU A 749 -9.91 40.49 -0.25
C LEU A 749 -10.80 41.47 0.48
N ALA A 750 -11.66 42.19 -0.24
CA ALA A 750 -12.60 43.15 0.37
C ALA A 750 -13.60 42.47 1.31
N GLN A 751 -13.93 41.21 1.09
CA GLN A 751 -14.81 40.40 1.94
C GLN A 751 -14.09 39.49 2.92
N GLY A 752 -12.76 39.54 2.96
CA GLY A 752 -11.96 38.63 3.81
C GLY A 752 -12.10 37.17 3.44
N LYS A 753 -12.34 36.86 2.17
CA LYS A 753 -12.54 35.50 1.66
C LYS A 753 -11.34 34.96 0.94
N TYR A 754 -11.25 33.64 0.85
CA TYR A 754 -10.19 32.92 0.20
C TYR A 754 -10.12 33.23 -1.30
N ILE A 755 -8.91 33.40 -1.81
CA ILE A 755 -8.64 33.50 -3.23
C ILE A 755 -7.36 32.76 -3.58
N GLY A 756 -7.48 31.74 -4.43
CA GLY A 756 -6.36 30.94 -4.93
C GLY A 756 -6.37 30.85 -6.44
N ILE A 757 -5.34 30.27 -6.98
CA ILE A 757 -5.21 29.93 -8.41
C ILE A 757 -4.67 28.52 -8.57
N CYS A 758 -5.15 27.79 -9.57
CA CYS A 758 -4.76 26.40 -9.82
C CYS A 758 -4.36 26.09 -11.27
N GLY A 759 -4.15 27.11 -12.11
CA GLY A 759 -3.68 26.93 -13.48
C GLY A 759 -2.17 26.74 -13.59
N GLN A 760 -1.68 26.54 -14.83
CA GLN A 760 -0.26 26.33 -15.12
C GLN A 760 0.57 27.61 -15.13
N GLY A 761 -0.07 28.76 -15.32
CA GLY A 761 0.60 30.04 -15.50
C GLY A 761 1.68 30.37 -14.44
N PRO A 762 1.40 30.21 -13.14
CA PRO A 762 2.39 30.54 -12.11
C PRO A 762 3.66 29.68 -12.13
N SER A 763 3.57 28.43 -12.56
CA SER A 763 4.76 27.58 -12.70
C SER A 763 5.51 27.84 -14.00
N ASP A 764 4.80 28.17 -15.08
CA ASP A 764 5.39 28.42 -16.38
C ASP A 764 6.03 29.82 -16.48
N HIS A 765 5.49 30.79 -15.72
CA HIS A 765 5.88 32.20 -15.79
C HIS A 765 6.17 32.75 -14.37
N PRO A 766 7.45 32.84 -13.97
CA PRO A 766 7.83 33.39 -12.66
C PRO A 766 7.34 34.82 -12.40
N ASP A 767 7.33 35.66 -13.43
CA ASP A 767 6.80 37.02 -13.36
C ASP A 767 5.31 37.06 -13.03
N PHE A 768 4.55 36.12 -13.55
CA PHE A 768 3.13 35.96 -13.25
C PHE A 768 2.89 35.54 -11.78
N ALA A 769 3.68 34.60 -11.27
CA ALA A 769 3.60 34.19 -9.87
C ALA A 769 3.91 35.37 -8.92
N LEU A 770 4.92 36.16 -9.22
CA LEU A 770 5.27 37.37 -8.46
C LEU A 770 4.15 38.41 -8.51
N TRP A 771 3.56 38.61 -9.69
CA TRP A 771 2.45 39.56 -9.88
C TRP A 771 1.23 39.15 -9.03
N LEU A 772 0.88 37.83 -9.01
CA LEU A 772 -0.21 37.28 -8.19
C LEU A 772 0.03 37.52 -6.70
N ARG A 773 1.26 37.29 -6.24
CA ARG A 773 1.65 37.58 -4.85
C ARG A 773 1.42 39.05 -4.52
N ASP A 774 1.86 39.94 -5.39
CA ASP A 774 1.74 41.39 -5.20
C ASP A 774 0.27 41.88 -5.23
N GLN A 775 -0.59 41.15 -5.96
CA GLN A 775 -2.05 41.38 -5.93
C GLN A 775 -2.71 40.93 -4.60
N GLY A 776 -2.02 40.18 -3.75
CA GLY A 776 -2.52 39.71 -2.47
C GLY A 776 -3.23 38.35 -2.54
N ILE A 777 -2.94 37.51 -3.54
CA ILE A 777 -3.52 36.17 -3.64
C ILE A 777 -3.20 35.32 -2.38
N SER A 778 -4.15 34.53 -1.89
CA SER A 778 -3.97 33.73 -0.69
C SER A 778 -3.06 32.51 -0.95
N SER A 779 -3.26 31.85 -2.08
CA SER A 779 -2.50 30.65 -2.43
C SER A 779 -2.29 30.48 -3.93
N ILE A 780 -1.23 29.74 -4.25
CA ILE A 780 -0.96 29.24 -5.59
C ILE A 780 -0.90 27.71 -5.50
N SER A 781 -1.76 27.02 -6.24
CA SER A 781 -1.76 25.57 -6.32
C SER A 781 -0.97 25.11 -7.53
N LEU A 782 0.00 24.23 -7.33
CA LEU A 782 0.94 23.78 -8.33
C LEU A 782 0.90 22.25 -8.48
N ASN A 783 1.26 21.78 -9.67
CA ASN A 783 1.58 20.36 -9.81
C ASN A 783 2.80 20.03 -8.94
N PRO A 784 2.85 18.84 -8.32
CA PRO A 784 3.91 18.50 -7.35
C PRO A 784 5.33 18.68 -7.89
N ASP A 785 5.56 18.43 -9.18
CA ASP A 785 6.86 18.57 -9.85
C ASP A 785 7.37 20.01 -9.95
N SER A 786 6.49 21.01 -9.86
CA SER A 786 6.86 22.44 -9.95
C SER A 786 6.87 23.16 -8.59
N VAL A 787 6.54 22.50 -7.49
CA VAL A 787 6.41 23.12 -6.16
C VAL A 787 7.74 23.74 -5.70
N ILE A 788 8.80 22.98 -5.70
CA ILE A 788 10.11 23.41 -5.16
C ILE A 788 10.68 24.56 -5.97
N ASP A 789 10.69 24.44 -7.30
CA ASP A 789 11.28 25.45 -8.19
C ASP A 789 10.51 26.76 -8.13
N THR A 790 9.18 26.70 -8.18
CA THR A 790 8.35 27.91 -8.06
C THR A 790 8.51 28.57 -6.71
N TRP A 791 8.59 27.79 -5.63
CA TRP A 791 8.83 28.32 -4.29
C TRP A 791 10.15 29.09 -4.20
N LYS A 792 11.24 28.50 -4.74
CA LYS A 792 12.56 29.17 -4.80
C LYS A 792 12.52 30.45 -5.61
N GLN A 793 11.82 30.46 -6.73
CA GLN A 793 11.66 31.66 -7.56
C GLN A 793 10.91 32.77 -6.81
N LEU A 794 9.89 32.44 -6.03
CA LEU A 794 9.15 33.39 -5.21
C LEU A 794 9.94 33.90 -4.02
N ALA A 795 10.89 33.13 -3.53
CA ALA A 795 11.77 33.54 -2.43
C ALA A 795 12.88 34.56 -2.84
N GLY A 796 13.15 34.69 -4.13
CA GLY A 796 14.18 35.56 -4.69
C GLY A 796 15.45 34.82 -4.91
#